data_c7f71b1e14ceed61034ecc8e2e9fb901
#
_entry.id   c7f71b1e14ceed61034ecc8e2e9fb901
#
_cell.length_a   1.000
_cell.length_b   1.000
_cell.length_c   1.000
_cell.angle_alpha   90.00
_cell.angle_beta   90.00
_cell.angle_gamma   90.00
#
_symmetry.space_group_name_H-M   'P 1'
#
loop_
_entity.id
_entity.type
_entity.pdbx_description
1 polymer ?
#
loop_
_entity_poly.entity_id
_entity_poly.type
_entity_poly.pdbx_seq_one_letter_code
_entity_poly.pdbx_strand_id
1 'polypeptide(L)'
;MRLLLNRLLPAVVLLAAMLVLGVAVLWVTKADAPLAKEIPVAVQVEDGGADGKRVPVAGGAVREVVATLEFQLPRSEPGHWLLWLPRDPLESIRLEGHDAAGQPWSEQVPGFFEQAPDDGFAMGGYAIVLPRGLTGEQRFKLSVRGAVRSAPTPRVLGLDDTLRYTSNELVFASAIYAAWATLLVAALALFWAVRDPLFLLYAQHSATALLFTATVNGHVYQLAWLGWLRGLGAPGFWAILLLFNAVALLTLLRFSDSGDSRLRWIRGLQRTLPLAVATIPFALLSLFWVPLQALVQPVATLAWSLAMPAAIAATLDGTRRGVPMAAATAAAMLLLLLASGIHEGMQRGWLEESFLARHGFQFALVLMSVILFVGSSSRLALVRRRLDDETSARRDSEHRLRFERLRAGFAQSLQDELRAMPADGIAPHAFRLLCGRCRDLLGVDDAVVLGHGYLDNELLLVQSDDRRVSPLAQAALVARGLLRVHAQSREPVHLRIDGARISDDPRAPHYAIVPMRLPTPAWAVLVLPVKAAEGLAVDDLHALVELARIAVTHAEEAHASVQLRKTAEYDALTGSLNRRSLDQALAREFKLAKPSVPLSVLFIDIDWFKRINDEHGHACGDHCLRSVATILRAELRPTDTLGRYGGEEFLVLLPGHDAAASRVIAERLRQAMERTPIEWNGTRLMLTISIGMAARRDGDGDATPLLERADKALYAAKREGRNRVCVAPANFI
;
A
#
# COMPACT_ATOMS: atom_id res chain seq x y z
N MET A 1 9.77 11.83 -14.50
CA MET A 1 9.49 11.32 -15.87
C MET A 1 8.28 10.38 -15.89
N ARG A 2 8.19 9.31 -15.07
CA ARG A 2 7.02 8.38 -15.04
C ARG A 2 5.68 9.02 -14.64
N LEU A 3 5.68 9.96 -13.69
CA LEU A 3 4.48 10.71 -13.27
C LEU A 3 3.96 11.68 -14.36
N LEU A 4 4.86 12.29 -15.11
CA LEU A 4 4.52 13.15 -16.24
C LEU A 4 3.91 12.34 -17.40
N LEU A 5 4.48 11.19 -17.72
CA LEU A 5 3.94 10.29 -18.76
C LEU A 5 2.52 9.81 -18.44
N ASN A 6 2.24 9.44 -17.19
CA ASN A 6 0.93 8.93 -16.78
C ASN A 6 -0.17 10.01 -16.75
N ARG A 7 0.17 11.29 -16.61
CA ARG A 7 -0.81 12.40 -16.58
C ARG A 7 -0.96 13.11 -17.93
N LEU A 8 0.13 13.27 -18.66
CA LEU A 8 0.13 14.01 -19.93
C LEU A 8 -0.26 13.14 -21.13
N LEU A 9 0.13 11.87 -21.17
CA LEU A 9 -0.14 11.02 -22.34
C LEU A 9 -1.64 10.81 -22.58
N PRO A 10 -2.52 10.51 -21.60
CA PRO A 10 -3.95 10.45 -21.83
C PRO A 10 -4.55 11.78 -22.31
N ALA A 11 -4.07 12.90 -21.78
CA ALA A 11 -4.52 14.22 -22.19
C ALA A 11 -4.08 14.55 -23.62
N VAL A 12 -2.86 14.20 -24.00
CA VAL A 12 -2.34 14.38 -25.38
C VAL A 12 -3.11 13.50 -26.36
N VAL A 13 -3.40 12.26 -26.00
CA VAL A 13 -4.19 11.35 -26.84
C VAL A 13 -5.64 11.84 -27.00
N LEU A 14 -6.23 12.34 -25.93
CA LEU A 14 -7.58 12.93 -25.98
C LEU A 14 -7.59 14.20 -26.86
N LEU A 15 -6.60 15.06 -26.73
CA LEU A 15 -6.44 16.26 -27.53
C LEU A 15 -6.23 15.92 -29.02
N ALA A 16 -5.40 14.91 -29.32
CA ALA A 16 -5.19 14.41 -30.66
C ALA A 16 -6.48 13.83 -31.26
N ALA A 17 -7.27 13.09 -30.46
CA ALA A 17 -8.56 12.58 -30.87
C ALA A 17 -9.59 13.69 -31.17
N MET A 18 -9.64 14.72 -30.30
CA MET A 18 -10.51 15.87 -30.53
C MET A 18 -10.09 16.65 -31.78
N LEU A 19 -8.78 16.77 -32.04
CA LEU A 19 -8.27 17.38 -33.25
C LEU A 19 -8.65 16.59 -34.50
N VAL A 20 -8.48 15.25 -34.45
CA VAL A 20 -8.89 14.33 -35.53
C VAL A 20 -10.41 14.43 -35.77
N LEU A 21 -11.22 14.46 -34.70
CA LEU A 21 -12.66 14.62 -34.82
C LEU A 21 -13.05 15.98 -35.40
N GLY A 22 -12.41 17.05 -34.96
CA GLY A 22 -12.63 18.42 -35.48
C GLY A 22 -12.26 18.53 -36.96
N VAL A 23 -11.12 18.00 -37.34
CA VAL A 23 -10.69 17.90 -38.74
C VAL A 23 -11.70 17.06 -39.55
N ALA A 24 -12.18 15.96 -39.00
CA ALA A 24 -13.18 15.10 -39.63
C ALA A 24 -14.49 15.83 -39.94
N VAL A 25 -15.02 16.58 -38.95
CA VAL A 25 -16.24 17.37 -39.13
C VAL A 25 -16.05 18.44 -40.21
N LEU A 26 -14.93 19.16 -40.22
CA LEU A 26 -14.59 20.11 -41.25
C LEU A 26 -14.47 19.49 -42.63
N TRP A 27 -13.92 18.27 -42.72
CA TRP A 27 -13.81 17.51 -43.96
C TRP A 27 -15.18 17.05 -44.48
N VAL A 28 -16.05 16.52 -43.62
CA VAL A 28 -17.40 16.09 -44.03
C VAL A 28 -18.15 17.22 -44.70
N THR A 29 -18.14 18.43 -44.11
CA THR A 29 -18.80 19.59 -44.65
C THR A 29 -18.20 20.07 -45.98
N LYS A 30 -16.91 19.82 -46.23
CA LYS A 30 -16.23 20.18 -47.47
C LYS A 30 -16.30 19.10 -48.51
N ALA A 31 -16.34 17.82 -48.15
CA ALA A 31 -16.39 16.69 -49.06
C ALA A 31 -17.78 16.55 -49.75
N ASP A 32 -18.86 16.85 -49.01
CA ASP A 32 -20.24 16.80 -49.54
C ASP A 32 -20.63 18.12 -50.25
N ALA A 33 -19.69 19.06 -50.45
CA ALA A 33 -19.98 20.28 -51.21
C ALA A 33 -20.28 19.94 -52.69
N PRO A 34 -21.29 20.57 -53.32
CA PRO A 34 -21.65 20.30 -54.69
C PRO A 34 -20.46 20.48 -55.64
N LEU A 35 -20.26 19.50 -56.53
CA LEU A 35 -19.21 19.56 -57.55
C LEU A 35 -19.62 20.53 -58.66
N ALA A 36 -18.64 21.24 -59.23
CA ALA A 36 -18.92 22.28 -60.20
C ALA A 36 -19.40 21.74 -61.56
N LYS A 37 -18.94 20.54 -61.91
CA LYS A 37 -19.24 19.89 -63.20
C LYS A 37 -19.56 18.40 -63.02
N GLU A 38 -20.54 18.09 -62.15
CA GLU A 38 -21.11 16.75 -62.04
C GLU A 38 -22.28 16.59 -63.01
N ILE A 39 -22.25 15.53 -63.80
CA ILE A 39 -23.31 15.20 -64.76
C ILE A 39 -24.13 14.06 -64.18
N PRO A 40 -25.46 14.24 -64.02
CA PRO A 40 -26.31 13.14 -63.53
C PRO A 40 -26.32 11.96 -64.53
N VAL A 41 -26.17 10.77 -63.97
CA VAL A 41 -26.15 9.50 -64.72
C VAL A 41 -27.41 8.74 -64.38
N ALA A 42 -28.19 8.37 -65.38
CA ALA A 42 -29.29 7.42 -65.27
C ALA A 42 -28.73 6.00 -65.46
N VAL A 43 -29.08 5.08 -64.54
CA VAL A 43 -28.60 3.71 -64.51
C VAL A 43 -29.77 2.75 -64.76
N GLN A 44 -29.67 1.94 -65.79
CA GLN A 44 -30.66 0.85 -66.11
C GLN A 44 -29.95 -0.50 -66.06
N VAL A 45 -30.29 -1.34 -65.07
CA VAL A 45 -29.71 -2.67 -64.93
C VAL A 45 -30.46 -3.68 -65.76
N GLU A 46 -29.77 -4.54 -66.57
CA GLU A 46 -30.39 -5.47 -67.47
C GLU A 46 -31.22 -6.54 -66.75
N ASP A 47 -30.92 -6.91 -65.50
CA ASP A 47 -31.59 -7.94 -64.68
C ASP A 47 -32.73 -7.41 -63.76
N GLY A 48 -33.33 -6.24 -64.07
CA GLY A 48 -34.64 -5.87 -63.55
C GLY A 48 -34.75 -5.31 -62.16
N GLY A 49 -33.75 -4.58 -61.69
CA GLY A 49 -33.79 -3.81 -60.46
C GLY A 49 -33.51 -2.32 -60.66
N ALA A 50 -34.51 -1.52 -61.04
CA ALA A 50 -34.37 -0.10 -61.35
C ALA A 50 -34.25 0.71 -60.05
N ASP A 51 -33.01 1.05 -59.63
CA ASP A 51 -32.79 2.14 -58.61
C ASP A 51 -32.33 3.44 -59.26
N GLY A 52 -32.36 3.55 -60.58
CA GLY A 52 -32.10 4.75 -61.36
C GLY A 52 -30.76 5.42 -61.21
N LYS A 53 -29.98 5.11 -60.20
CA LYS A 53 -28.70 5.78 -59.87
C LYS A 53 -27.52 4.85 -59.54
N ARG A 54 -27.75 3.53 -59.26
CA ARG A 54 -26.72 2.64 -58.72
C ARG A 54 -26.66 1.29 -59.46
N VAL A 55 -25.50 0.66 -59.38
CA VAL A 55 -25.26 -0.68 -59.91
C VAL A 55 -25.18 -1.67 -58.73
N PRO A 56 -26.26 -2.40 -58.40
CA PRO A 56 -26.29 -3.30 -57.25
C PRO A 56 -25.51 -4.59 -57.53
N VAL A 57 -24.41 -4.82 -56.81
CA VAL A 57 -23.63 -6.05 -56.83
C VAL A 57 -23.99 -6.90 -55.61
N ALA A 58 -24.55 -8.10 -55.84
CA ALA A 58 -24.90 -9.02 -54.77
C ALA A 58 -23.64 -9.67 -54.18
N GLY A 59 -23.59 -9.79 -52.82
CA GLY A 59 -22.48 -10.48 -52.15
C GLY A 59 -22.63 -12.01 -52.24
N GLY A 60 -21.52 -12.71 -52.13
CA GLY A 60 -21.43 -14.19 -52.10
C GLY A 60 -20.64 -14.75 -53.28
N ALA A 61 -21.29 -15.37 -54.24
CA ALA A 61 -20.60 -15.82 -55.45
C ALA A 61 -20.26 -14.63 -56.37
N VAL A 62 -19.15 -14.76 -57.08
CA VAL A 62 -18.76 -13.78 -58.10
C VAL A 62 -19.85 -13.69 -59.16
N ARG A 63 -20.41 -12.51 -59.33
CA ARG A 63 -21.46 -12.24 -60.36
C ARG A 63 -21.04 -11.04 -61.18
N GLU A 64 -21.45 -11.09 -62.43
CA GLU A 64 -21.35 -9.98 -63.35
C GLU A 64 -22.71 -9.28 -63.41
N VAL A 65 -22.70 -7.98 -63.25
CA VAL A 65 -23.86 -7.12 -63.38
C VAL A 65 -23.59 -6.16 -64.51
N VAL A 66 -24.54 -6.11 -65.41
CA VAL A 66 -24.48 -5.25 -66.61
C VAL A 66 -25.52 -4.14 -66.46
N ALA A 67 -25.09 -2.91 -66.59
CA ALA A 67 -25.94 -1.72 -66.52
C ALA A 67 -25.71 -0.81 -67.73
N THR A 68 -26.77 -0.25 -68.24
CA THR A 68 -26.69 0.82 -69.24
C THR A 68 -26.71 2.15 -68.57
N LEU A 69 -25.69 2.96 -68.84
CA LEU A 69 -25.51 4.33 -68.34
C LEU A 69 -25.97 5.30 -69.39
N GLU A 70 -26.89 6.21 -69.05
CA GLU A 70 -27.37 7.29 -69.88
C GLU A 70 -27.08 8.66 -69.25
N PHE A 71 -26.42 9.53 -69.98
CA PHE A 71 -26.08 10.86 -69.49
C PHE A 71 -25.91 11.87 -70.65
N GLN A 72 -26.04 13.17 -70.34
CA GLN A 72 -26.00 14.23 -71.35
C GLN A 72 -24.77 15.10 -71.19
N LEU A 73 -23.85 15.05 -72.15
CA LEU A 73 -22.64 15.88 -72.15
C LEU A 73 -22.89 17.25 -72.74
N PRO A 74 -22.29 18.34 -72.17
CA PRO A 74 -22.46 19.68 -72.71
C PRO A 74 -21.93 19.84 -74.13
N ARG A 75 -22.66 20.52 -75.00
CA ARG A 75 -22.26 20.75 -76.37
C ARG A 75 -21.23 21.88 -76.53
N SER A 76 -21.10 22.71 -75.52
CA SER A 76 -20.28 23.94 -75.58
C SER A 76 -18.88 23.79 -75.05
N GLU A 77 -18.53 22.72 -74.40
CA GLU A 77 -17.21 22.47 -73.80
C GLU A 77 -16.76 21.04 -74.14
N PRO A 78 -15.90 20.86 -75.20
CA PRO A 78 -15.24 19.58 -75.36
C PRO A 78 -14.19 19.38 -74.28
N GLY A 79 -14.61 18.89 -73.08
CA GLY A 79 -13.78 18.63 -71.93
C GLY A 79 -13.26 17.20 -71.90
N HIS A 80 -12.30 16.91 -71.05
CA HIS A 80 -11.94 15.56 -70.63
C HIS A 80 -12.92 15.12 -69.57
N TRP A 81 -13.86 14.26 -69.93
CA TRP A 81 -14.84 13.69 -69.04
C TRP A 81 -14.37 12.34 -68.59
N LEU A 82 -14.60 12.00 -67.33
CA LEU A 82 -14.28 10.73 -66.72
C LEU A 82 -15.54 10.09 -66.11
N LEU A 83 -15.73 8.80 -66.31
CA LEU A 83 -16.62 8.04 -65.47
C LEU A 83 -15.88 7.65 -64.21
N TRP A 84 -16.38 8.11 -63.08
CA TRP A 84 -15.82 7.81 -61.79
C TRP A 84 -16.75 6.89 -61.00
N LEU A 85 -16.18 5.83 -60.40
CA LEU A 85 -16.85 4.95 -59.45
C LEU A 85 -16.04 4.92 -58.15
N PRO A 86 -16.74 4.85 -57.00
CA PRO A 86 -16.08 4.70 -55.73
C PRO A 86 -15.27 3.39 -55.68
N ARG A 87 -14.23 3.35 -54.85
CA ARG A 87 -13.36 2.18 -54.72
C ARG A 87 -14.03 1.09 -53.87
N ASP A 88 -15.06 0.50 -54.39
CA ASP A 88 -15.73 -0.66 -53.83
C ASP A 88 -15.01 -1.97 -54.23
N PRO A 89 -15.14 -3.07 -53.47
CA PRO A 89 -14.42 -4.33 -53.73
C PRO A 89 -14.94 -5.08 -54.97
N LEU A 90 -14.77 -4.47 -56.13
CA LEU A 90 -15.13 -5.01 -57.45
C LEU A 90 -13.92 -5.75 -58.06
N GLU A 91 -14.13 -6.92 -58.66
CA GLU A 91 -13.07 -7.74 -59.25
C GLU A 91 -12.63 -7.25 -60.62
N SER A 92 -13.57 -6.78 -61.43
CA SER A 92 -13.30 -6.17 -62.74
C SER A 92 -14.38 -5.16 -63.10
N ILE A 93 -14.01 -4.14 -63.86
CA ILE A 93 -14.87 -3.08 -64.33
C ILE A 93 -14.55 -2.86 -65.81
N ARG A 94 -15.58 -2.95 -66.65
CA ARG A 94 -15.48 -2.72 -68.11
C ARG A 94 -16.57 -1.77 -68.56
N LEU A 95 -16.16 -0.78 -69.34
CA LEU A 95 -17.04 0.18 -69.94
C LEU A 95 -16.97 0.01 -71.47
N GLU A 96 -18.13 -0.15 -72.10
CA GLU A 96 -18.27 -0.34 -73.53
C GLU A 96 -19.20 0.72 -74.11
N GLY A 97 -18.87 1.26 -75.26
CA GLY A 97 -19.71 2.25 -75.95
C GLY A 97 -19.16 2.60 -77.33
N HIS A 98 -19.40 3.83 -77.76
CA HIS A 98 -18.93 4.31 -79.07
C HIS A 98 -18.11 5.57 -78.85
N ASP A 99 -17.12 5.78 -79.71
CA ASP A 99 -16.35 7.05 -79.72
C ASP A 99 -17.14 8.12 -80.50
N ALA A 100 -16.51 9.34 -80.54
CA ALA A 100 -17.15 10.45 -81.29
C ALA A 100 -17.29 10.25 -82.78
N ALA A 101 -16.61 9.22 -83.40
CA ALA A 101 -16.69 8.85 -84.75
C ALA A 101 -17.70 7.64 -84.95
N GLY A 102 -18.37 7.21 -83.86
CA GLY A 102 -19.29 6.08 -83.91
C GLY A 102 -18.65 4.69 -83.95
N GLN A 103 -17.34 4.60 -83.77
CA GLN A 103 -16.61 3.33 -83.69
C GLN A 103 -16.79 2.67 -82.32
N PRO A 104 -16.87 1.31 -82.27
CA PRO A 104 -16.91 0.60 -80.97
C PRO A 104 -15.65 0.91 -80.12
N TRP A 105 -15.89 1.27 -78.87
CA TRP A 105 -14.86 1.56 -77.92
C TRP A 105 -15.12 0.80 -76.61
N SER A 106 -14.08 0.26 -76.01
CA SER A 106 -14.16 -0.39 -74.72
C SER A 106 -12.92 -0.18 -73.89
N GLU A 107 -13.08 0.02 -72.60
CA GLU A 107 -11.98 0.14 -71.66
C GLU A 107 -12.25 -0.71 -70.41
N GLN A 108 -11.23 -1.39 -69.94
CA GLN A 108 -11.29 -2.19 -68.72
C GLN A 108 -10.26 -1.69 -67.76
N VAL A 109 -10.69 -1.46 -66.49
CA VAL A 109 -9.82 -1.07 -65.39
C VAL A 109 -9.55 -2.21 -64.43
N PRO A 110 -8.37 -2.26 -63.84
CA PRO A 110 -8.02 -3.25 -62.81
C PRO A 110 -9.01 -3.19 -61.64
N GLY A 111 -9.32 -4.36 -61.08
CA GLY A 111 -10.23 -4.47 -59.95
C GLY A 111 -9.59 -4.06 -58.61
N PHE A 112 -10.38 -4.20 -57.55
CA PHE A 112 -10.02 -3.85 -56.19
C PHE A 112 -8.79 -4.58 -55.66
N PHE A 113 -8.67 -5.85 -56.03
CA PHE A 113 -7.59 -6.76 -55.60
C PHE A 113 -6.37 -6.72 -56.48
N GLU A 114 -6.37 -5.91 -57.53
CA GLU A 114 -5.26 -5.79 -58.47
C GLU A 114 -4.46 -4.53 -58.26
N GLN A 115 -3.20 -4.50 -58.73
CA GLN A 115 -2.39 -3.29 -58.74
C GLN A 115 -2.92 -2.35 -59.82
N ALA A 116 -3.28 -1.16 -59.40
CA ALA A 116 -3.69 -0.14 -60.31
C ALA A 116 -2.48 0.51 -61.02
N PRO A 117 -2.68 1.04 -62.24
CA PRO A 117 -1.66 1.86 -62.91
C PRO A 117 -1.27 3.10 -62.07
N ASP A 118 -0.08 3.59 -62.25
CA ASP A 118 0.45 4.82 -61.59
C ASP A 118 -0.13 6.09 -62.25
N ASP A 119 -1.46 6.17 -62.45
CA ASP A 119 -2.11 7.29 -63.12
C ASP A 119 -2.63 8.37 -62.13
N GLY A 120 -2.38 8.20 -60.81
CA GLY A 120 -2.77 9.14 -59.76
C GLY A 120 -4.25 9.07 -59.34
N PHE A 121 -5.10 8.37 -60.06
CA PHE A 121 -6.55 8.27 -59.74
C PHE A 121 -6.88 6.99 -58.98
N ALA A 122 -6.08 5.98 -59.11
CA ALA A 122 -6.36 4.62 -58.68
C ALA A 122 -6.50 4.42 -57.18
N MET A 123 -6.05 5.32 -56.36
CA MET A 123 -6.15 5.19 -54.88
C MET A 123 -7.48 5.69 -54.33
N GLY A 124 -8.15 6.65 -54.97
CA GLY A 124 -9.41 7.23 -54.48
C GLY A 124 -10.67 6.59 -55.06
N GLY A 125 -10.57 5.90 -56.21
CA GLY A 125 -11.70 5.31 -56.92
C GLY A 125 -11.28 4.71 -58.26
N TYR A 126 -12.24 4.34 -59.05
CA TYR A 126 -12.03 3.88 -60.44
C TYR A 126 -12.38 5.04 -61.39
N ALA A 127 -11.42 5.50 -62.16
CA ALA A 127 -11.60 6.56 -63.14
C ALA A 127 -11.38 5.99 -64.55
N ILE A 128 -12.40 6.08 -65.39
CA ILE A 128 -12.35 5.66 -66.77
C ILE A 128 -12.45 6.90 -67.65
N VAL A 129 -11.40 7.16 -68.46
CA VAL A 129 -11.40 8.32 -69.32
C VAL A 129 -12.29 8.06 -70.52
N LEU A 130 -13.33 8.91 -70.70
CA LEU A 130 -14.24 8.82 -71.81
C LEU A 130 -13.58 9.29 -73.11
N PRO A 131 -13.96 8.69 -74.26
CA PRO A 131 -13.47 9.12 -75.56
C PRO A 131 -13.58 10.62 -75.79
N ARG A 132 -12.57 11.23 -76.38
CA ARG A 132 -12.56 12.67 -76.68
C ARG A 132 -13.60 13.04 -77.70
N GLY A 133 -14.19 14.23 -77.59
CA GLY A 133 -15.09 14.80 -78.56
C GLY A 133 -16.58 14.34 -78.42
N LEU A 134 -16.88 13.57 -77.38
CA LEU A 134 -18.26 13.20 -77.09
C LEU A 134 -19.06 14.43 -76.66
N THR A 135 -20.29 14.61 -77.21
CA THR A 135 -21.24 15.65 -76.84
C THR A 135 -22.69 15.17 -76.98
N GLY A 136 -23.61 15.79 -76.25
CA GLY A 136 -25.02 15.44 -76.29
C GLY A 136 -25.32 14.17 -75.47
N GLU A 137 -26.40 13.48 -75.82
CA GLU A 137 -26.84 12.26 -75.13
C GLU A 137 -25.90 11.11 -75.45
N GLN A 138 -25.42 10.44 -74.40
CA GLN A 138 -24.50 9.33 -74.47
C GLN A 138 -25.07 8.12 -73.80
N ARG A 139 -24.79 6.94 -74.36
CA ARG A 139 -25.22 5.64 -73.83
C ARG A 139 -24.04 4.69 -73.83
N PHE A 140 -23.65 4.22 -72.57
CA PHE A 140 -22.55 3.30 -72.37
C PHE A 140 -23.03 2.09 -71.58
N LYS A 141 -22.44 0.91 -71.87
CA LYS A 141 -22.68 -0.34 -71.15
C LYS A 141 -21.57 -0.54 -70.12
N LEU A 142 -21.92 -0.55 -68.82
CA LEU A 142 -21.03 -0.80 -67.73
C LEU A 142 -21.20 -2.23 -67.23
N SER A 143 -20.14 -3.04 -67.34
CA SER A 143 -20.08 -4.38 -66.77
C SER A 143 -19.21 -4.37 -65.54
N VAL A 144 -19.78 -4.71 -64.37
CA VAL A 144 -19.05 -4.85 -63.11
C VAL A 144 -19.16 -6.26 -62.59
N ARG A 145 -18.02 -6.79 -62.10
CA ARG A 145 -17.97 -8.12 -61.53
C ARG A 145 -17.47 -8.05 -60.11
N GLY A 146 -18.12 -8.76 -59.17
CA GLY A 146 -17.71 -8.77 -57.76
C GLY A 146 -18.30 -9.88 -56.94
N ALA A 147 -17.66 -10.25 -55.85
CA ALA A 147 -18.09 -11.22 -54.85
C ALA A 147 -18.54 -10.58 -53.55
N VAL A 148 -18.14 -9.34 -53.30
CA VAL A 148 -18.50 -8.57 -52.10
C VAL A 148 -19.66 -7.65 -52.43
N ARG A 149 -20.68 -7.61 -51.56
CA ARG A 149 -21.84 -6.72 -51.75
C ARG A 149 -21.41 -5.26 -51.82
N SER A 150 -21.86 -4.56 -52.86
CA SER A 150 -21.65 -3.12 -53.02
C SER A 150 -22.75 -2.55 -53.93
N ALA A 151 -22.91 -1.24 -53.90
CA ALA A 151 -23.84 -0.53 -54.78
C ALA A 151 -23.19 0.80 -55.23
N PRO A 152 -22.14 0.73 -56.07
CA PRO A 152 -21.43 1.92 -56.49
C PRO A 152 -22.35 2.84 -57.31
N THR A 153 -22.23 4.14 -57.10
CA THR A 153 -22.92 5.18 -57.86
C THR A 153 -21.96 5.72 -58.92
N PRO A 154 -22.18 5.41 -60.21
CA PRO A 154 -21.37 5.95 -61.29
C PRO A 154 -21.63 7.46 -61.44
N ARG A 155 -20.58 8.22 -61.59
CA ARG A 155 -20.62 9.67 -61.77
C ARG A 155 -19.80 10.07 -62.99
N VAL A 156 -20.30 10.99 -63.78
CA VAL A 156 -19.52 11.57 -64.87
C VAL A 156 -19.03 12.96 -64.43
N LEU A 157 -17.72 13.09 -64.29
CA LEU A 157 -17.06 14.24 -63.71
C LEU A 157 -16.05 14.85 -64.68
N GLY A 158 -15.83 16.16 -64.56
CA GLY A 158 -14.67 16.80 -65.18
C GLY A 158 -13.34 16.42 -64.46
N LEU A 159 -12.22 16.63 -65.12
CA LEU A 159 -10.89 16.26 -64.58
C LEU A 159 -10.63 16.92 -63.23
N ASP A 160 -10.92 18.22 -63.10
CA ASP A 160 -10.64 18.96 -61.83
C ASP A 160 -11.49 18.47 -60.66
N ASP A 161 -12.77 18.13 -60.89
CA ASP A 161 -13.65 17.57 -59.87
C ASP A 161 -13.27 16.16 -59.49
N THR A 162 -12.81 15.33 -60.44
CA THR A 162 -12.27 14.00 -60.18
C THR A 162 -11.00 14.06 -59.33
N LEU A 163 -10.07 14.97 -59.63
CA LEU A 163 -8.85 15.18 -58.83
C LEU A 163 -9.19 15.66 -57.43
N ARG A 164 -10.13 16.55 -57.27
CA ARG A 164 -10.59 17.03 -55.95
C ARG A 164 -11.22 15.93 -55.12
N TYR A 165 -12.06 15.10 -55.73
CA TYR A 165 -12.71 13.96 -55.07
C TYR A 165 -11.68 12.95 -54.59
N THR A 166 -10.79 12.52 -55.49
CA THR A 166 -9.72 11.58 -55.20
C THR A 166 -8.77 12.11 -54.07
N SER A 167 -8.43 13.41 -54.16
CA SER A 167 -7.62 14.04 -53.11
C SER A 167 -8.29 14.02 -51.74
N ASN A 168 -9.59 14.27 -51.67
CA ASN A 168 -10.34 14.23 -50.40
C ASN A 168 -10.34 12.80 -49.82
N GLU A 169 -10.55 11.76 -50.61
CA GLU A 169 -10.49 10.38 -50.18
C GLU A 169 -9.10 10.00 -49.60
N LEU A 170 -8.02 10.41 -50.29
CA LEU A 170 -6.66 10.13 -49.87
C LEU A 170 -6.27 10.83 -48.58
N VAL A 171 -6.63 12.11 -48.44
CA VAL A 171 -6.33 12.86 -47.20
C VAL A 171 -7.08 12.29 -46.02
N PHE A 172 -8.36 11.90 -46.21
CA PHE A 172 -9.14 11.22 -45.20
C PHE A 172 -8.50 9.90 -44.77
N ALA A 173 -8.18 9.01 -45.74
CA ALA A 173 -7.56 7.75 -45.45
C ALA A 173 -6.22 7.92 -44.72
N SER A 174 -5.40 8.88 -45.15
CA SER A 174 -4.11 9.22 -44.50
C SER A 174 -4.29 9.66 -43.05
N ALA A 175 -5.30 10.48 -42.75
CA ALA A 175 -5.62 10.90 -41.38
C ALA A 175 -6.02 9.72 -40.48
N ILE A 176 -6.86 8.82 -40.99
CA ILE A 176 -7.25 7.60 -40.27
C ILE A 176 -6.05 6.69 -39.98
N TYR A 177 -5.16 6.51 -40.99
CA TYR A 177 -3.96 5.68 -40.81
C TYR A 177 -2.97 6.31 -39.82
N ALA A 178 -2.79 7.63 -39.86
CA ALA A 178 -1.98 8.37 -38.89
C ALA A 178 -2.54 8.24 -37.46
N ALA A 179 -3.84 8.26 -37.29
CA ALA A 179 -4.49 8.03 -35.99
C ALA A 179 -4.18 6.63 -35.45
N TRP A 180 -4.34 5.59 -36.29
CA TRP A 180 -4.01 4.22 -35.89
C TRP A 180 -2.54 4.00 -35.59
N ALA A 181 -1.64 4.57 -36.38
CA ALA A 181 -0.19 4.50 -36.15
C ALA A 181 0.17 5.19 -34.81
N THR A 182 -0.42 6.34 -34.52
CA THR A 182 -0.23 7.03 -33.25
C THR A 182 -0.68 6.19 -32.07
N LEU A 183 -1.87 5.59 -32.14
CA LEU A 183 -2.38 4.69 -31.08
C LEU A 183 -1.49 3.46 -30.90
N LEU A 184 -1.02 2.86 -31.99
CA LEU A 184 -0.09 1.72 -31.96
C LEU A 184 1.21 2.08 -31.24
N VAL A 185 1.85 3.18 -31.65
CA VAL A 185 3.11 3.66 -31.04
C VAL A 185 2.91 4.00 -29.56
N ALA A 186 1.82 4.70 -29.22
CA ALA A 186 1.47 5.02 -27.84
C ALA A 186 1.26 3.77 -26.97
N ALA A 187 0.57 2.75 -27.51
CA ALA A 187 0.34 1.49 -26.83
C ALA A 187 1.66 0.72 -26.59
N LEU A 188 2.53 0.66 -27.59
CA LEU A 188 3.85 0.03 -27.47
C LEU A 188 4.74 0.79 -26.46
N ALA A 189 4.74 2.12 -26.48
CA ALA A 189 5.49 2.94 -25.54
C ALA A 189 5.02 2.69 -24.10
N LEU A 190 3.70 2.62 -23.86
CA LEU A 190 3.14 2.30 -22.54
C LEU A 190 3.46 0.86 -22.13
N PHE A 191 3.39 -0.10 -23.04
CA PHE A 191 3.79 -1.48 -22.75
C PHE A 191 5.25 -1.55 -22.29
N TRP A 192 6.17 -0.87 -22.98
CA TRP A 192 7.59 -0.81 -22.60
C TRP A 192 7.80 -0.15 -21.22
N ALA A 193 7.07 0.93 -20.94
CA ALA A 193 7.19 1.67 -19.69
C ALA A 193 6.58 0.93 -18.50
N VAL A 194 5.50 0.17 -18.71
CA VAL A 194 4.63 -0.38 -17.67
C VAL A 194 4.73 -1.89 -17.55
N ARG A 195 5.02 -2.59 -18.67
CA ARG A 195 5.04 -4.07 -18.80
C ARG A 195 3.69 -4.73 -18.54
N ASP A 196 2.58 -4.00 -18.73
CA ASP A 196 1.23 -4.58 -18.61
C ASP A 196 0.78 -5.17 -19.94
N PRO A 197 0.40 -6.48 -20.00
CA PRO A 197 -0.03 -7.14 -21.21
C PRO A 197 -1.27 -6.53 -21.87
N LEU A 198 -2.06 -5.73 -21.15
CA LEU A 198 -3.21 -5.02 -21.72
C LEU A 198 -2.79 -4.06 -22.84
N PHE A 199 -1.66 -3.38 -22.69
CA PHE A 199 -1.17 -2.46 -23.72
C PHE A 199 -0.60 -3.20 -24.94
N LEU A 200 -0.07 -4.41 -24.77
CA LEU A 200 0.30 -5.24 -25.90
C LEU A 200 -0.92 -5.69 -26.69
N LEU A 201 -1.98 -6.09 -26.01
CA LEU A 201 -3.26 -6.42 -26.63
C LEU A 201 -3.85 -5.21 -27.37
N TYR A 202 -3.75 -4.02 -26.76
CA TYR A 202 -4.20 -2.78 -27.39
C TYR A 202 -3.35 -2.43 -28.64
N ALA A 203 -2.04 -2.66 -28.61
CA ALA A 203 -1.17 -2.51 -29.77
C ALA A 203 -1.57 -3.47 -30.91
N GLN A 204 -1.89 -4.73 -30.60
CA GLN A 204 -2.45 -5.69 -31.58
C GLN A 204 -3.78 -5.22 -32.15
N HIS A 205 -4.67 -4.68 -31.30
CA HIS A 205 -5.94 -4.06 -31.75
C HIS A 205 -5.68 -2.90 -32.73
N SER A 206 -4.77 -1.97 -32.41
CA SER A 206 -4.45 -0.84 -33.27
C SER A 206 -3.80 -1.28 -34.61
N ALA A 207 -2.92 -2.27 -34.56
CA ALA A 207 -2.29 -2.81 -35.76
C ALA A 207 -3.31 -3.52 -36.69
N THR A 208 -4.20 -4.33 -36.10
CA THR A 208 -5.24 -5.02 -36.88
C THR A 208 -6.29 -4.03 -37.38
N ALA A 209 -6.59 -2.96 -36.66
CA ALA A 209 -7.49 -1.89 -37.08
C ALA A 209 -6.91 -1.08 -38.27
N LEU A 210 -5.59 -0.80 -38.24
CA LEU A 210 -4.87 -0.18 -39.36
C LEU A 210 -4.96 -1.07 -40.60
N LEU A 211 -4.68 -2.36 -40.46
CA LEU A 211 -4.78 -3.32 -41.56
C LEU A 211 -6.23 -3.44 -42.08
N PHE A 212 -7.21 -3.49 -41.18
CA PHE A 212 -8.65 -3.52 -41.50
C PHE A 212 -9.06 -2.29 -42.32
N THR A 213 -8.72 -1.07 -41.85
CA THR A 213 -9.10 0.17 -42.55
C THR A 213 -8.41 0.29 -43.92
N ALA A 214 -7.11 -0.09 -44.00
CA ALA A 214 -6.39 -0.13 -45.28
C ALA A 214 -6.95 -1.17 -46.25
N THR A 215 -7.46 -2.30 -45.74
CA THR A 215 -8.11 -3.34 -46.55
C THR A 215 -9.48 -2.87 -47.08
N VAL A 216 -10.29 -2.26 -46.21
CA VAL A 216 -11.61 -1.73 -46.63
C VAL A 216 -11.48 -0.63 -47.65
N ASN A 217 -10.48 0.23 -47.56
CA ASN A 217 -10.20 1.29 -48.53
C ASN A 217 -9.45 0.78 -49.79
N GLY A 218 -9.06 -0.51 -49.84
CA GLY A 218 -8.33 -1.11 -50.99
C GLY A 218 -6.85 -0.74 -51.06
N HIS A 219 -6.33 0.09 -50.16
CA HIS A 219 -4.94 0.59 -50.20
C HIS A 219 -3.90 -0.50 -49.90
N VAL A 220 -4.29 -1.54 -49.10
CA VAL A 220 -3.38 -2.66 -48.80
C VAL A 220 -2.92 -3.41 -50.06
N TYR A 221 -3.78 -3.46 -51.10
CA TYR A 221 -3.47 -4.13 -52.36
C TYR A 221 -2.55 -3.31 -53.30
N GLN A 222 -2.38 -2.03 -53.00
CA GLN A 222 -1.47 -1.15 -53.75
C GLN A 222 -0.05 -1.15 -53.17
N LEU A 223 0.17 -1.64 -51.95
CA LEU A 223 1.48 -1.71 -51.31
C LEU A 223 2.29 -2.90 -51.89
N ALA A 224 3.45 -2.63 -52.48
CA ALA A 224 4.31 -3.64 -53.11
C ALA A 224 4.69 -4.77 -52.15
N TRP A 225 5.02 -4.47 -50.91
CA TRP A 225 5.46 -5.44 -49.87
C TRP A 225 4.27 -6.30 -49.32
N LEU A 226 3.02 -5.93 -49.57
CA LEU A 226 1.81 -6.69 -49.27
C LEU A 226 1.21 -7.33 -50.51
N GLY A 227 1.91 -7.32 -51.64
CA GLY A 227 1.43 -7.85 -52.95
C GLY A 227 0.93 -9.29 -52.91
N TRP A 228 1.39 -10.11 -51.99
CA TRP A 228 0.91 -11.48 -51.81
C TRP A 228 -0.59 -11.54 -51.38
N LEU A 229 -1.12 -10.48 -50.72
CA LEU A 229 -2.54 -10.39 -50.34
C LEU A 229 -3.49 -10.36 -51.59
N ARG A 230 -2.97 -9.88 -52.71
CA ARG A 230 -3.76 -9.85 -53.98
C ARG A 230 -4.25 -11.23 -54.37
N GLY A 231 -3.38 -12.24 -54.20
CA GLY A 231 -3.73 -13.64 -54.52
C GLY A 231 -4.81 -14.25 -53.62
N LEU A 232 -5.11 -13.60 -52.48
CA LEU A 232 -6.18 -14.04 -51.60
C LEU A 232 -7.56 -13.48 -52.00
N GLY A 233 -7.64 -12.41 -52.80
CA GLY A 233 -8.88 -11.83 -53.27
C GLY A 233 -9.94 -11.57 -52.20
N ALA A 234 -11.22 -11.82 -52.51
CA ALA A 234 -12.32 -11.64 -51.57
C ALA A 234 -12.23 -12.51 -50.30
N PRO A 235 -11.76 -13.77 -50.32
CA PRO A 235 -11.52 -14.55 -49.12
C PRO A 235 -10.51 -13.89 -48.15
N GLY A 236 -9.41 -13.34 -48.68
CA GLY A 236 -8.40 -12.60 -47.89
C GLY A 236 -8.98 -11.32 -47.27
N PHE A 237 -9.80 -10.59 -48.02
CA PHE A 237 -10.54 -9.43 -47.52
C PHE A 237 -11.36 -9.79 -46.27
N TRP A 238 -12.19 -10.82 -46.34
CA TRP A 238 -13.01 -11.28 -45.22
C TRP A 238 -12.18 -11.81 -44.04
N ALA A 239 -11.09 -12.50 -44.30
CA ALA A 239 -10.21 -13.03 -43.25
C ALA A 239 -9.61 -11.89 -42.41
N ILE A 240 -9.20 -10.79 -43.04
CA ILE A 240 -8.68 -9.61 -42.34
C ILE A 240 -9.78 -8.92 -41.48
N LEU A 241 -11.00 -8.78 -42.01
CA LEU A 241 -12.14 -8.24 -41.28
C LEU A 241 -12.48 -9.10 -40.04
N LEU A 242 -12.48 -10.41 -40.19
CA LEU A 242 -12.75 -11.35 -39.12
C LEU A 242 -11.63 -11.36 -38.07
N LEU A 243 -10.36 -11.25 -38.48
CA LEU A 243 -9.22 -11.10 -37.58
C LEU A 243 -9.37 -9.84 -36.72
N PHE A 244 -9.66 -8.71 -37.35
CA PHE A 244 -9.89 -7.45 -36.60
C PHE A 244 -11.05 -7.61 -35.61
N ASN A 245 -12.19 -8.22 -36.04
CA ASN A 245 -13.35 -8.44 -35.17
C ASN A 245 -12.98 -9.30 -33.93
N ALA A 246 -12.23 -10.38 -34.11
CA ALA A 246 -11.78 -11.24 -33.01
C ALA A 246 -10.86 -10.51 -32.02
N VAL A 247 -9.90 -9.74 -32.53
CA VAL A 247 -8.99 -8.96 -31.68
C VAL A 247 -9.72 -7.82 -30.96
N ALA A 248 -10.64 -7.13 -31.65
CA ALA A 248 -11.46 -6.08 -31.05
C ALA A 248 -12.35 -6.62 -29.93
N LEU A 249 -13.03 -7.75 -30.15
CA LEU A 249 -13.83 -8.42 -29.13
C LEU A 249 -12.98 -8.80 -27.90
N LEU A 250 -11.83 -9.43 -28.12
CA LEU A 250 -10.90 -9.77 -27.03
C LEU A 250 -10.50 -8.54 -26.23
N THR A 251 -10.13 -7.45 -26.93
CA THR A 251 -9.69 -6.20 -26.29
C THR A 251 -10.82 -5.61 -25.43
N LEU A 252 -12.04 -5.55 -25.93
CA LEU A 252 -13.20 -5.03 -25.21
C LEU A 252 -13.59 -5.90 -24.00
N LEU A 253 -13.56 -7.24 -24.14
CA LEU A 253 -13.82 -8.16 -23.04
C LEU A 253 -12.76 -8.05 -21.92
N ARG A 254 -11.50 -7.87 -22.28
CA ARG A 254 -10.41 -7.61 -21.31
C ARG A 254 -10.53 -6.24 -20.67
N PHE A 255 -10.84 -5.22 -21.45
CA PHE A 255 -11.05 -3.86 -20.93
C PHE A 255 -12.22 -3.82 -19.93
N SER A 256 -13.36 -4.44 -20.27
CA SER A 256 -14.56 -4.46 -19.42
C SER A 256 -14.45 -5.36 -18.21
N ASP A 257 -13.35 -6.11 -18.05
CA ASP A 257 -13.14 -7.08 -16.95
C ASP A 257 -14.28 -8.12 -16.87
N SER A 258 -14.69 -8.61 -18.03
CA SER A 258 -15.85 -9.50 -18.15
C SER A 258 -15.71 -10.77 -17.31
N GLY A 259 -14.49 -11.19 -16.95
CA GLY A 259 -14.21 -12.31 -16.05
C GLY A 259 -14.77 -12.14 -14.65
N ASP A 260 -14.80 -10.92 -14.15
CA ASP A 260 -15.26 -10.56 -12.78
C ASP A 260 -16.77 -10.18 -12.75
N SER A 261 -17.48 -10.32 -13.88
CA SER A 261 -18.90 -10.03 -13.94
C SER A 261 -19.71 -10.99 -13.06
N ARG A 262 -20.73 -10.45 -12.37
CA ARG A 262 -21.73 -11.28 -11.65
C ARG A 262 -22.64 -12.07 -12.61
N LEU A 263 -22.79 -11.60 -13.84
CA LEU A 263 -23.62 -12.22 -14.87
C LEU A 263 -22.86 -13.39 -15.52
N ARG A 264 -23.36 -14.62 -15.33
CA ARG A 264 -22.72 -15.84 -15.81
C ARG A 264 -22.49 -15.86 -17.32
N TRP A 265 -23.45 -15.31 -18.10
CA TRP A 265 -23.36 -15.27 -19.56
C TRP A 265 -22.25 -14.29 -20.03
N ILE A 266 -22.04 -13.15 -19.35
CA ILE A 266 -20.95 -12.22 -19.69
C ILE A 266 -19.59 -12.88 -19.42
N ARG A 267 -19.44 -13.58 -18.30
CA ARG A 267 -18.24 -14.38 -18.02
C ARG A 267 -18.01 -15.48 -19.07
N GLY A 268 -19.11 -16.03 -19.58
CA GLY A 268 -19.08 -17.04 -20.65
C GLY A 268 -18.62 -16.49 -21.99
N LEU A 269 -18.74 -15.19 -22.29
CA LEU A 269 -18.35 -14.58 -23.57
C LEU A 269 -16.88 -14.82 -23.93
N GLN A 270 -15.97 -14.88 -22.94
CA GLN A 270 -14.57 -15.21 -23.21
C GLN A 270 -14.38 -16.59 -23.82
N ARG A 271 -15.33 -17.54 -23.56
CA ARG A 271 -15.32 -18.89 -24.13
C ARG A 271 -15.76 -18.91 -25.59
N THR A 272 -16.40 -17.84 -26.10
CA THR A 272 -16.80 -17.74 -27.53
C THR A 272 -15.66 -17.23 -28.41
N LEU A 273 -14.58 -16.71 -27.83
CA LEU A 273 -13.44 -16.18 -28.57
C LEU A 273 -12.80 -17.22 -29.53
N PRO A 274 -12.58 -18.49 -29.15
CA PRO A 274 -12.07 -19.50 -30.08
C PRO A 274 -12.99 -19.69 -31.30
N LEU A 275 -14.31 -19.54 -31.12
CA LEU A 275 -15.26 -19.61 -32.24
C LEU A 275 -15.09 -18.41 -33.19
N ALA A 276 -14.92 -17.20 -32.66
CA ALA A 276 -14.62 -16.02 -33.47
C ALA A 276 -13.30 -16.17 -34.24
N VAL A 277 -12.27 -16.73 -33.62
CA VAL A 277 -11.00 -17.02 -34.29
C VAL A 277 -11.14 -18.10 -35.37
N ALA A 278 -11.97 -19.14 -35.15
CA ALA A 278 -12.21 -20.21 -36.12
C ALA A 278 -12.89 -19.71 -37.39
N THR A 279 -13.54 -18.55 -37.39
CA THR A 279 -14.12 -17.95 -38.62
C THR A 279 -13.05 -17.50 -39.63
N ILE A 280 -11.82 -17.22 -39.17
CA ILE A 280 -10.71 -16.77 -40.03
C ILE A 280 -10.25 -17.89 -40.99
N PRO A 281 -9.85 -19.08 -40.50
CA PRO A 281 -9.51 -20.20 -41.41
C PRO A 281 -10.70 -20.63 -42.28
N PHE A 282 -11.95 -20.51 -41.80
CA PHE A 282 -13.12 -20.74 -42.59
C PHE A 282 -13.19 -19.81 -43.84
N ALA A 283 -12.90 -18.51 -43.67
CA ALA A 283 -12.82 -17.57 -44.77
C ALA A 283 -11.70 -17.94 -45.75
N LEU A 284 -10.52 -18.34 -45.25
CA LEU A 284 -9.37 -18.74 -46.09
C LEU A 284 -9.62 -20.09 -46.82
N LEU A 285 -10.35 -21.03 -46.22
CA LEU A 285 -10.73 -22.28 -46.87
C LEU A 285 -11.60 -22.07 -48.13
N SER A 286 -12.32 -20.94 -48.18
CA SER A 286 -13.11 -20.59 -49.37
C SER A 286 -12.28 -20.31 -50.62
N LEU A 287 -10.95 -20.11 -50.48
CA LEU A 287 -9.99 -20.07 -51.61
C LEU A 287 -9.96 -21.39 -52.38
N PHE A 288 -10.09 -22.50 -51.66
CA PHE A 288 -9.98 -23.85 -52.23
C PHE A 288 -11.32 -24.49 -52.53
N TRP A 289 -12.43 -23.96 -52.01
CA TRP A 289 -13.75 -24.52 -52.19
C TRP A 289 -14.78 -23.41 -52.49
N VAL A 290 -15.02 -23.16 -53.76
CA VAL A 290 -15.91 -22.11 -54.29
C VAL A 290 -17.29 -22.02 -53.61
N PRO A 291 -18.00 -23.15 -53.31
CA PRO A 291 -19.29 -23.07 -52.63
C PRO A 291 -19.25 -22.37 -51.26
N LEU A 292 -18.11 -22.41 -50.56
CA LEU A 292 -17.95 -21.70 -49.27
C LEU A 292 -17.90 -20.18 -49.43
N GLN A 293 -17.51 -19.66 -50.58
CA GLN A 293 -17.44 -18.19 -50.82
C GLN A 293 -18.79 -17.51 -50.57
N ALA A 294 -19.89 -18.18 -50.96
CA ALA A 294 -21.24 -17.67 -50.74
C ALA A 294 -21.61 -17.56 -49.24
N LEU A 295 -20.98 -18.34 -48.38
CA LEU A 295 -21.26 -18.37 -46.95
C LEU A 295 -20.35 -17.44 -46.14
N VAL A 296 -19.21 -17.01 -46.69
CA VAL A 296 -18.22 -16.19 -45.91
C VAL A 296 -18.82 -14.86 -45.49
N GLN A 297 -19.46 -14.12 -46.37
CA GLN A 297 -20.10 -12.85 -46.05
C GLN A 297 -21.24 -13.00 -45.03
N PRO A 298 -22.21 -13.93 -45.15
CA PRO A 298 -23.21 -14.19 -44.13
C PRO A 298 -22.60 -14.54 -42.76
N VAL A 299 -21.59 -15.40 -42.73
CA VAL A 299 -20.89 -15.78 -41.50
C VAL A 299 -20.19 -14.57 -40.86
N ALA A 300 -19.51 -13.77 -41.65
CA ALA A 300 -18.86 -12.56 -41.16
C ALA A 300 -19.86 -11.53 -40.59
N THR A 301 -20.98 -11.32 -41.29
CA THR A 301 -22.06 -10.44 -40.84
C THR A 301 -22.70 -10.96 -39.56
N LEU A 302 -22.95 -12.27 -39.44
CA LEU A 302 -23.48 -12.88 -38.24
C LEU A 302 -22.50 -12.76 -37.07
N ALA A 303 -21.20 -13.05 -37.27
CA ALA A 303 -20.18 -12.93 -36.27
C ALA A 303 -20.12 -11.51 -35.71
N TRP A 304 -20.14 -10.49 -36.56
CA TRP A 304 -20.16 -9.08 -36.14
C TRP A 304 -21.46 -8.70 -35.42
N SER A 305 -22.61 -9.12 -35.96
CA SER A 305 -23.93 -8.83 -35.39
C SER A 305 -24.15 -9.44 -34.02
N LEU A 306 -23.46 -10.52 -33.67
CA LEU A 306 -23.50 -11.14 -32.36
C LEU A 306 -22.41 -10.54 -31.41
N ALA A 307 -21.21 -10.31 -31.92
CA ALA A 307 -20.08 -9.81 -31.13
C ALA A 307 -20.32 -8.39 -30.59
N MET A 308 -20.89 -7.51 -31.41
CA MET A 308 -21.07 -6.10 -31.06
C MET A 308 -22.05 -5.88 -29.90
N PRO A 309 -23.29 -6.41 -29.90
CA PRO A 309 -24.19 -6.33 -28.76
C PRO A 309 -23.62 -6.98 -27.50
N ALA A 310 -22.92 -8.11 -27.64
CA ALA A 310 -22.31 -8.81 -26.54
C ALA A 310 -21.18 -7.93 -25.88
N ALA A 311 -20.35 -7.28 -26.68
CA ALA A 311 -19.32 -6.38 -26.22
C ALA A 311 -19.91 -5.11 -25.58
N ILE A 312 -20.98 -4.54 -26.13
CA ILE A 312 -21.72 -3.43 -25.56
C ILE A 312 -22.26 -3.82 -24.16
N ALA A 313 -22.92 -4.97 -24.06
CA ALA A 313 -23.46 -5.46 -22.80
C ALA A 313 -22.37 -5.70 -21.74
N ALA A 314 -21.23 -6.29 -22.14
CA ALA A 314 -20.09 -6.47 -21.25
C ALA A 314 -19.52 -5.12 -20.76
N THR A 315 -19.45 -4.13 -21.64
CA THR A 315 -18.96 -2.78 -21.31
C THR A 315 -19.94 -2.03 -20.40
N LEU A 316 -21.26 -2.16 -20.63
CA LEU A 316 -22.29 -1.62 -19.75
C LEU A 316 -22.27 -2.27 -18.36
N ASP A 317 -22.03 -3.57 -18.25
CA ASP A 317 -21.81 -4.23 -16.97
C ASP A 317 -20.53 -3.70 -16.28
N GLY A 318 -19.51 -3.41 -17.04
CA GLY A 318 -18.29 -2.75 -16.57
C GLY A 318 -18.56 -1.38 -15.91
N THR A 319 -19.54 -0.59 -16.40
CA THR A 319 -19.92 0.68 -15.78
C THR A 319 -20.46 0.49 -14.36
N ARG A 320 -21.29 -0.53 -14.16
CA ARG A 320 -21.85 -0.89 -12.84
C ARG A 320 -20.78 -1.35 -11.85
N ARG A 321 -19.66 -1.84 -12.34
CA ARG A 321 -18.50 -2.29 -11.55
C ARG A 321 -17.45 -1.19 -11.35
N GLY A 322 -17.69 0.03 -11.87
CA GLY A 322 -16.80 1.17 -11.73
C GLY A 322 -15.55 1.10 -12.62
N VAL A 323 -15.59 0.36 -13.74
CA VAL A 323 -14.50 0.35 -14.73
C VAL A 323 -14.38 1.76 -15.35
N PRO A 324 -13.20 2.41 -15.28
CA PRO A 324 -13.02 3.75 -15.81
C PRO A 324 -13.36 3.84 -17.29
N MET A 325 -14.05 4.91 -17.69
CA MET A 325 -14.45 5.20 -19.07
C MET A 325 -15.37 4.13 -19.75
N ALA A 326 -15.85 3.13 -19.01
CA ALA A 326 -16.69 2.08 -19.59
C ALA A 326 -18.00 2.65 -20.19
N ALA A 327 -18.63 3.63 -19.55
CA ALA A 327 -19.82 4.31 -20.06
C ALA A 327 -19.53 5.04 -21.40
N ALA A 328 -18.43 5.76 -21.47
CA ALA A 328 -18.01 6.45 -22.69
C ALA A 328 -17.66 5.46 -23.81
N THR A 329 -17.01 4.35 -23.48
CA THR A 329 -16.72 3.27 -24.43
C THR A 329 -18.01 2.65 -24.94
N ALA A 330 -19.00 2.35 -24.09
CA ALA A 330 -20.30 1.82 -24.51
C ALA A 330 -21.06 2.80 -25.44
N ALA A 331 -21.03 4.10 -25.12
CA ALA A 331 -21.62 5.13 -25.98
C ALA A 331 -20.92 5.20 -27.36
N ALA A 332 -19.59 5.14 -27.40
CA ALA A 332 -18.83 5.12 -28.65
C ALA A 332 -19.09 3.84 -29.47
N MET A 333 -19.32 2.70 -28.82
CA MET A 333 -19.72 1.46 -29.49
C MET A 333 -21.13 1.55 -30.09
N LEU A 334 -22.08 2.20 -29.41
CA LEU A 334 -23.40 2.48 -29.95
C LEU A 334 -23.32 3.38 -31.20
N LEU A 335 -22.45 4.41 -31.10
CA LEU A 335 -22.19 5.29 -32.26
C LEU A 335 -21.57 4.51 -33.44
N LEU A 336 -20.62 3.61 -33.18
CA LEU A 336 -20.01 2.73 -34.17
C LEU A 336 -21.06 1.80 -34.78
N LEU A 337 -21.94 1.21 -33.97
CA LEU A 337 -23.05 0.36 -34.46
C LEU A 337 -23.98 1.14 -35.39
N LEU A 338 -24.34 2.37 -35.00
CA LEU A 338 -25.18 3.24 -35.85
C LEU A 338 -24.48 3.59 -37.17
N ALA A 339 -23.21 4.03 -37.09
CA ALA A 339 -22.44 4.39 -38.29
C ALA A 339 -22.22 3.20 -39.23
N SER A 340 -21.98 2.01 -38.66
CA SER A 340 -21.88 0.77 -39.45
C SER A 340 -23.22 0.35 -40.06
N GLY A 341 -24.33 0.60 -39.37
CA GLY A 341 -25.68 0.37 -39.91
C GLY A 341 -26.01 1.30 -41.07
N ILE A 342 -25.61 2.59 -40.98
CA ILE A 342 -25.73 3.57 -42.05
C ILE A 342 -24.89 3.13 -43.28
N HIS A 343 -23.64 2.70 -43.04
CA HIS A 343 -22.79 2.19 -44.12
C HIS A 343 -23.38 0.95 -44.81
N GLU A 344 -23.86 -0.02 -44.03
CA GLU A 344 -24.53 -1.24 -44.60
C GLU A 344 -25.81 -0.86 -45.36
N GLY A 345 -26.61 0.11 -44.84
CA GLY A 345 -27.80 0.60 -45.55
C GLY A 345 -27.46 1.29 -46.87
N MET A 346 -26.34 2.02 -46.93
CA MET A 346 -25.80 2.58 -48.16
C MET A 346 -25.37 1.47 -49.14
N GLN A 347 -24.65 0.44 -48.68
CA GLN A 347 -24.22 -0.69 -49.51
C GLN A 347 -25.39 -1.55 -50.04
N ARG A 348 -26.55 -1.49 -49.37
CA ARG A 348 -27.79 -2.15 -49.83
C ARG A 348 -28.65 -1.28 -50.75
N GLY A 349 -28.23 -0.02 -50.96
CA GLY A 349 -29.00 0.95 -51.74
C GLY A 349 -30.18 1.58 -51.00
N TRP A 350 -30.34 1.35 -49.68
CA TRP A 350 -31.43 1.92 -48.88
C TRP A 350 -31.24 3.43 -48.55
N LEU A 351 -29.97 3.86 -48.49
CA LEU A 351 -29.59 5.23 -48.18
C LEU A 351 -28.78 5.81 -49.33
N GLU A 352 -28.90 7.12 -49.56
CA GLU A 352 -28.08 7.82 -50.53
C GLU A 352 -26.59 7.81 -50.13
N GLU A 353 -25.74 7.83 -51.16
CA GLU A 353 -24.31 7.88 -50.94
C GLU A 353 -23.92 9.29 -50.47
N SER A 354 -23.27 9.37 -49.29
CA SER A 354 -22.63 10.56 -48.77
C SER A 354 -21.30 10.18 -48.18
N PHE A 355 -20.42 11.17 -47.99
CA PHE A 355 -19.12 10.94 -47.38
C PHE A 355 -19.25 10.33 -45.99
N LEU A 356 -20.21 10.83 -45.17
CA LEU A 356 -20.48 10.29 -43.84
C LEU A 356 -21.03 8.87 -43.88
N ALA A 357 -21.92 8.54 -44.82
CA ALA A 357 -22.46 7.18 -44.94
C ALA A 357 -21.36 6.19 -45.34
N ARG A 358 -20.40 6.61 -46.16
CA ARG A 358 -19.26 5.79 -46.59
C ARG A 358 -18.20 5.58 -45.52
N HIS A 359 -17.81 6.66 -44.84
CA HIS A 359 -16.62 6.70 -43.95
C HIS A 359 -16.91 6.88 -42.46
N GLY A 360 -18.15 7.17 -42.08
CA GLY A 360 -18.56 7.48 -40.72
C GLY A 360 -18.19 6.39 -39.69
N PHE A 361 -18.24 5.12 -40.09
CA PHE A 361 -17.87 4.00 -39.23
C PHE A 361 -16.36 4.01 -38.90
N GLN A 362 -15.48 4.48 -39.82
CA GLN A 362 -14.03 4.58 -39.55
C GLN A 362 -13.74 5.64 -38.49
N PHE A 363 -14.44 6.77 -38.52
CA PHE A 363 -14.35 7.77 -37.48
C PHE A 363 -14.81 7.25 -36.13
N ALA A 364 -15.99 6.61 -36.10
CA ALA A 364 -16.54 6.07 -34.88
C ALA A 364 -15.60 5.00 -34.26
N LEU A 365 -14.94 4.22 -35.13
CA LEU A 365 -13.99 3.19 -34.72
C LEU A 365 -12.72 3.80 -34.08
N VAL A 366 -12.15 4.85 -34.67
CA VAL A 366 -11.00 5.57 -34.11
C VAL A 366 -11.40 6.21 -32.79
N LEU A 367 -12.54 6.91 -32.72
CA LEU A 367 -13.03 7.54 -31.49
C LEU A 367 -13.23 6.51 -30.38
N MET A 368 -13.88 5.40 -30.65
CA MET A 368 -14.04 4.30 -29.69
C MET A 368 -12.68 3.82 -29.16
N SER A 369 -11.71 3.63 -30.05
CA SER A 369 -10.39 3.12 -29.68
C SER A 369 -9.58 4.13 -28.85
N VAL A 370 -9.71 5.43 -29.11
CA VAL A 370 -9.13 6.48 -28.28
C VAL A 370 -9.71 6.44 -26.86
N ILE A 371 -11.04 6.37 -26.74
CA ILE A 371 -11.72 6.29 -25.44
C ILE A 371 -11.28 5.03 -24.69
N LEU A 372 -11.18 3.91 -25.38
CA LEU A 372 -10.71 2.64 -24.84
C LEU A 372 -9.26 2.73 -24.34
N PHE A 373 -8.38 3.43 -25.09
CA PHE A 373 -6.99 3.66 -24.70
C PHE A 373 -6.87 4.51 -23.43
N VAL A 374 -7.62 5.63 -23.36
CA VAL A 374 -7.67 6.49 -22.19
C VAL A 374 -8.22 5.74 -20.96
N GLY A 375 -9.27 4.95 -21.17
CA GLY A 375 -9.86 4.11 -20.13
C GLY A 375 -8.89 3.08 -19.56
N SER A 376 -8.16 2.39 -20.45
CA SER A 376 -7.14 1.41 -20.06
C SER A 376 -6.00 2.05 -19.27
N SER A 377 -5.53 3.23 -19.70
CA SER A 377 -4.49 3.99 -19.02
C SER A 377 -4.95 4.49 -17.63
N SER A 378 -6.19 4.97 -17.53
CA SER A 378 -6.78 5.43 -16.26
C SER A 378 -6.98 4.29 -15.26
N ARG A 379 -7.39 3.12 -15.73
CA ARG A 379 -7.53 1.91 -14.92
C ARG A 379 -6.21 1.50 -14.29
N LEU A 380 -5.14 1.49 -15.09
CA LEU A 380 -3.80 1.16 -14.59
C LEU A 380 -3.34 2.13 -13.49
N ALA A 381 -3.59 3.43 -13.67
CA ALA A 381 -3.24 4.44 -12.67
C ALA A 381 -3.97 4.20 -11.34
N LEU A 382 -5.24 3.78 -11.39
CA LEU A 382 -6.03 3.43 -10.20
C LEU A 382 -5.52 2.18 -9.49
N VAL A 383 -5.23 1.10 -10.24
CA VAL A 383 -4.69 -0.15 -9.67
C VAL A 383 -3.34 0.09 -9.00
N ARG A 384 -2.44 0.85 -9.65
CA ARG A 384 -1.15 1.20 -9.05
C ARG A 384 -1.29 2.01 -7.77
N ARG A 385 -2.16 3.02 -7.74
CA ARG A 385 -2.40 3.78 -6.50
C ARG A 385 -2.86 2.88 -5.36
N ARG A 386 -3.78 1.97 -5.62
CA ARG A 386 -4.24 1.00 -4.60
C ARG A 386 -3.11 0.11 -4.08
N LEU A 387 -2.26 -0.39 -4.98
CA LEU A 387 -1.10 -1.21 -4.59
C LEU A 387 -0.05 -0.40 -3.79
N ASP A 388 0.19 0.85 -4.17
CA ASP A 388 1.08 1.75 -3.44
C ASP A 388 0.51 2.07 -2.04
N ASP A 389 -0.79 2.35 -1.95
CA ASP A 389 -1.49 2.59 -0.68
C ASP A 389 -1.49 1.33 0.22
N GLU A 390 -1.75 0.14 -0.34
CA GLU A 390 -1.70 -1.13 0.39
C GLU A 390 -0.28 -1.46 0.88
N THR A 391 0.75 -1.21 0.05
CA THR A 391 2.15 -1.44 0.45
C THR A 391 2.62 -0.45 1.51
N SER A 392 2.20 0.81 1.44
CA SER A 392 2.45 1.82 2.48
C SER A 392 1.75 1.44 3.78
N ALA A 393 0.46 1.14 3.73
CA ALA A 393 -0.31 0.74 4.91
C ALA A 393 0.27 -0.53 5.58
N ARG A 394 0.75 -1.48 4.77
CA ARG A 394 1.40 -2.69 5.28
C ARG A 394 2.73 -2.37 5.96
N ARG A 395 3.57 -1.52 5.37
CA ARG A 395 4.83 -1.07 5.99
C ARG A 395 4.60 -0.35 7.31
N ASP A 396 3.62 0.56 7.35
CA ASP A 396 3.25 1.29 8.56
C ASP A 396 2.74 0.35 9.65
N SER A 397 1.94 -0.66 9.27
CA SER A 397 1.46 -1.69 10.19
C SER A 397 2.61 -2.57 10.72
N GLU A 398 3.54 -3.00 9.87
CA GLU A 398 4.72 -3.78 10.26
C GLU A 398 5.64 -2.97 11.20
N HIS A 399 5.81 -1.67 10.93
CA HIS A 399 6.58 -0.76 11.78
C HIS A 399 5.94 -0.59 13.16
N ARG A 400 4.62 -0.38 13.22
CA ARG A 400 3.87 -0.29 14.49
C ARG A 400 3.96 -1.58 15.29
N LEU A 401 3.76 -2.74 14.66
CA LEU A 401 3.86 -4.05 15.32
C LEU A 401 5.26 -4.33 15.84
N ARG A 402 6.31 -3.93 15.12
CA ARG A 402 7.69 -4.06 15.56
C ARG A 402 7.93 -3.19 16.80
N PHE A 403 7.46 -1.95 16.79
CA PHE A 403 7.59 -1.04 17.92
C PHE A 403 6.81 -1.54 19.16
N GLU A 404 5.57 -2.01 18.99
CA GLU A 404 4.78 -2.58 20.09
C GLU A 404 5.45 -3.81 20.73
N ARG A 405 6.07 -4.68 19.92
CA ARG A 405 6.84 -5.81 20.45
C ARG A 405 8.07 -5.37 21.23
N LEU A 406 8.80 -4.39 20.73
CA LEU A 406 9.95 -3.80 21.44
C LEU A 406 9.52 -3.19 22.76
N ARG A 407 8.45 -2.42 22.77
CA ARG A 407 7.86 -1.79 23.95
C ARG A 407 7.44 -2.84 24.99
N ALA A 408 6.68 -3.84 24.59
CA ALA A 408 6.23 -4.92 25.47
C ALA A 408 7.41 -5.72 26.05
N GLY A 409 8.38 -6.10 25.22
CA GLY A 409 9.57 -6.82 25.65
C GLY A 409 10.45 -5.99 26.58
N PHE A 410 10.55 -4.67 26.36
CA PHE A 410 11.28 -3.76 27.24
C PHE A 410 10.60 -3.61 28.61
N ALA A 411 9.29 -3.40 28.64
CA ALA A 411 8.52 -3.32 29.89
C ALA A 411 8.64 -4.61 30.71
N GLN A 412 8.56 -5.76 30.03
CA GLN A 412 8.75 -7.07 30.69
C GLN A 412 10.15 -7.21 31.28
N SER A 413 11.21 -6.87 30.53
CA SER A 413 12.59 -6.91 31.04
C SER A 413 12.77 -6.03 32.28
N LEU A 414 12.20 -4.82 32.25
CA LEU A 414 12.25 -3.91 33.40
C LEU A 414 11.54 -4.52 34.62
N GLN A 415 10.35 -5.06 34.44
CA GLN A 415 9.58 -5.67 35.53
C GLN A 415 10.33 -6.85 36.17
N ASP A 416 10.93 -7.71 35.35
CA ASP A 416 11.61 -8.91 35.83
C ASP A 416 12.93 -8.56 36.53
N GLU A 417 13.73 -7.66 35.97
CA GLU A 417 15.06 -7.31 36.49
C GLU A 417 15.02 -6.37 37.70
N LEU A 418 14.08 -5.42 37.73
CA LEU A 418 13.98 -4.46 38.86
C LEU A 418 13.35 -5.08 40.10
N ARG A 419 12.61 -6.19 40.00
CA ARG A 419 11.89 -6.80 41.13
C ARG A 419 12.79 -7.22 42.29
N ALA A 420 14.02 -7.62 42.01
CA ALA A 420 14.98 -8.09 43.01
C ALA A 420 16.05 -7.03 43.39
N MET A 421 15.97 -5.84 42.82
CA MET A 421 16.97 -4.80 43.01
C MET A 421 16.80 -4.05 44.35
N PRO A 422 17.90 -3.65 45.01
CA PRO A 422 17.87 -2.71 46.14
C PRO A 422 17.45 -1.31 45.61
N ALA A 423 16.90 -0.47 46.49
CA ALA A 423 16.33 0.82 46.15
C ALA A 423 17.27 1.74 45.39
N ASP A 424 18.53 1.79 45.79
CA ASP A 424 19.61 2.61 45.21
C ASP A 424 20.06 2.14 43.82
N GLY A 425 19.86 0.83 43.51
CA GLY A 425 20.19 0.21 42.23
C GLY A 425 19.13 0.34 41.16
N ILE A 426 17.87 0.65 41.55
CA ILE A 426 16.73 0.59 40.64
C ILE A 426 16.87 1.58 39.46
N ALA A 427 17.12 2.87 39.75
CA ALA A 427 17.19 3.88 38.69
C ALA A 427 18.41 3.68 37.77
N PRO A 428 19.63 3.40 38.25
CA PRO A 428 20.77 3.12 37.39
C PRO A 428 20.53 1.91 36.49
N HIS A 429 19.93 0.84 37.02
CA HIS A 429 19.68 -0.37 36.23
C HIS A 429 18.59 -0.17 35.17
N ALA A 430 17.46 0.46 35.49
CA ALA A 430 16.40 0.79 34.55
C ALA A 430 16.91 1.61 33.37
N PHE A 431 17.77 2.61 33.66
CA PHE A 431 18.29 3.47 32.61
C PHE A 431 19.44 2.83 31.82
N ARG A 432 20.16 1.86 32.38
CA ARG A 432 21.08 1.01 31.61
C ARG A 432 20.35 0.16 30.58
N LEU A 433 19.25 -0.45 30.98
CA LEU A 433 18.37 -1.18 30.06
C LEU A 433 17.81 -0.28 28.96
N LEU A 434 17.40 0.95 29.30
CA LEU A 434 16.96 1.96 28.33
C LEU A 434 18.07 2.27 27.31
N CYS A 435 19.30 2.56 27.77
CA CYS A 435 20.44 2.84 26.89
C CYS A 435 20.72 1.67 25.94
N GLY A 436 20.67 0.42 26.45
CA GLY A 436 20.81 -0.79 25.63
C GLY A 436 19.73 -0.90 24.56
N ARG A 437 18.46 -0.63 24.90
CA ARG A 437 17.34 -0.65 23.96
C ARG A 437 17.41 0.44 22.91
N CYS A 438 17.91 1.63 23.26
CA CYS A 438 18.13 2.70 22.27
C CYS A 438 19.18 2.27 21.23
N ARG A 439 20.23 1.58 21.65
CA ARG A 439 21.24 1.01 20.74
C ARG A 439 20.64 0.00 19.78
N ASP A 440 19.82 -0.93 20.29
CA ASP A 440 19.17 -1.97 19.48
C ASP A 440 18.13 -1.40 18.49
N LEU A 441 17.44 -0.33 18.89
CA LEU A 441 16.39 0.30 18.08
C LEU A 441 16.98 1.12 16.91
N LEU A 442 17.99 1.94 17.21
CA LEU A 442 18.51 2.95 16.28
C LEU A 442 19.86 2.56 15.66
N GLY A 443 20.49 1.47 16.11
CA GLY A 443 21.81 1.08 15.65
C GLY A 443 22.89 2.11 16.03
N VAL A 444 22.68 2.86 17.14
CA VAL A 444 23.68 3.81 17.65
C VAL A 444 24.72 3.09 18.49
N ASP A 445 25.94 3.59 18.47
CA ASP A 445 27.06 2.93 19.17
C ASP A 445 27.00 3.13 20.68
N ASP A 446 26.39 4.25 21.15
CA ASP A 446 26.30 4.60 22.56
C ASP A 446 25.02 5.40 22.86
N ALA A 447 24.58 5.35 24.11
CA ALA A 447 23.49 6.14 24.66
C ALA A 447 23.78 6.40 26.13
N VAL A 448 23.50 7.60 26.61
CA VAL A 448 23.78 8.02 27.95
C VAL A 448 22.58 8.69 28.60
N VAL A 449 22.26 8.30 29.84
CA VAL A 449 21.31 9.05 30.68
C VAL A 449 22.12 9.86 31.71
N LEU A 450 21.89 11.16 31.72
CA LEU A 450 22.43 12.08 32.72
C LEU A 450 21.26 12.68 33.51
N GLY A 451 21.34 12.61 34.86
CA GLY A 451 20.30 13.12 35.75
C GLY A 451 20.79 13.51 37.12
N HIS A 452 19.90 14.08 37.94
CA HIS A 452 20.17 14.53 39.29
C HIS A 452 18.92 14.46 40.17
N GLY A 453 19.11 13.99 41.41
CA GLY A 453 18.08 14.03 42.46
C GLY A 453 16.92 13.03 42.22
N TYR A 454 17.14 11.93 41.53
CA TYR A 454 16.10 10.97 41.21
C TYR A 454 16.28 9.64 41.95
N LEU A 455 15.24 9.19 42.68
CA LEU A 455 15.18 7.96 43.46
C LEU A 455 16.45 7.73 44.31
N ASP A 456 16.74 8.70 45.22
CA ASP A 456 17.86 8.71 46.13
C ASP A 456 19.28 8.84 45.51
N ASN A 457 19.34 9.02 44.16
CA ASN A 457 20.60 9.24 43.44
C ASN A 457 20.87 10.73 43.26
N GLU A 458 21.90 11.26 43.94
CA GLU A 458 22.29 12.65 43.81
C GLU A 458 22.80 13.00 42.41
N LEU A 459 23.64 12.15 41.84
CA LEU A 459 24.10 12.23 40.46
C LEU A 459 23.89 10.89 39.76
N LEU A 460 23.19 10.93 38.63
CA LEU A 460 22.90 9.76 37.79
C LEU A 460 23.63 9.92 36.47
N LEU A 461 24.63 9.12 36.21
CA LEU A 461 25.29 8.98 34.93
C LEU A 461 25.26 7.51 34.55
N VAL A 462 24.45 7.17 33.54
CA VAL A 462 24.27 5.80 33.13
C VAL A 462 24.55 5.67 31.62
N GLN A 463 25.29 4.68 31.24
CA GLN A 463 25.63 4.33 29.85
C GLN A 463 25.37 2.85 29.60
N SER A 464 25.42 2.44 28.34
CA SER A 464 25.14 1.06 27.96
C SER A 464 26.20 0.06 28.41
N ASP A 465 27.46 0.47 28.60
CA ASP A 465 28.57 -0.35 29.09
C ASP A 465 29.36 0.37 30.18
N ASP A 466 29.42 -0.20 31.37
CA ASP A 466 30.05 0.42 32.56
C ASP A 466 31.58 0.24 32.62
N ARG A 467 32.21 -0.44 31.68
CA ARG A 467 33.63 -0.76 31.73
C ARG A 467 34.55 0.45 31.61
N ARG A 468 34.14 1.49 30.91
CA ARG A 468 34.86 2.78 30.75
C ARG A 468 33.86 3.89 30.49
N VAL A 469 34.12 5.07 31.05
CA VAL A 469 33.33 6.27 30.74
C VAL A 469 33.48 6.58 29.26
N SER A 470 32.38 6.56 28.54
CA SER A 470 32.37 6.79 27.10
C SER A 470 32.64 8.26 26.75
N PRO A 471 33.15 8.57 25.55
CA PRO A 471 33.27 9.95 25.08
C PRO A 471 31.96 10.72 25.15
N LEU A 472 30.84 10.06 24.91
CA LEU A 472 29.48 10.62 25.01
C LEU A 472 29.15 10.98 26.46
N ALA A 473 29.46 10.10 27.41
CA ALA A 473 29.25 10.37 28.83
C ALA A 473 30.11 11.54 29.34
N GLN A 474 31.36 11.65 28.88
CA GLN A 474 32.22 12.80 29.19
C GLN A 474 31.64 14.11 28.62
N ALA A 475 31.20 14.09 27.33
CA ALA A 475 30.58 15.25 26.72
C ALA A 475 29.29 15.67 27.44
N ALA A 476 28.46 14.70 27.84
CA ALA A 476 27.23 14.97 28.61
C ALA A 476 27.54 15.62 29.99
N LEU A 477 28.59 15.17 30.69
CA LEU A 477 29.01 15.77 31.97
C LEU A 477 29.48 17.22 31.79
N VAL A 478 30.27 17.49 30.74
CA VAL A 478 30.75 18.85 30.42
C VAL A 478 29.57 19.75 30.08
N ALA A 479 28.59 19.25 29.34
CA ALA A 479 27.41 20.00 28.95
C ALA A 479 26.26 19.97 29.99
N ARG A 480 26.50 19.50 31.22
CA ARG A 480 25.49 19.29 32.28
C ARG A 480 24.55 20.49 32.48
N GLY A 481 25.09 21.70 32.51
CA GLY A 481 24.32 22.92 32.70
C GLY A 481 23.31 23.16 31.56
N LEU A 482 23.76 22.95 30.32
CA LEU A 482 22.93 23.05 29.12
C LEU A 482 21.84 21.95 29.10
N LEU A 483 22.24 20.73 29.41
CA LEU A 483 21.33 19.58 29.41
C LEU A 483 20.23 19.70 30.47
N ARG A 484 20.55 20.31 31.64
CA ARG A 484 19.54 20.61 32.65
C ARG A 484 18.45 21.56 32.16
N VAL A 485 18.83 22.58 31.38
CA VAL A 485 17.85 23.52 30.78
C VAL A 485 16.91 22.76 29.81
N HIS A 486 17.47 21.91 28.97
CA HIS A 486 16.69 21.12 28.03
C HIS A 486 15.86 20.03 28.71
N ALA A 487 16.25 19.48 29.84
CA ALA A 487 15.45 18.58 30.64
C ALA A 487 14.09 19.17 31.03
N GLN A 488 14.03 20.51 31.18
CA GLN A 488 12.82 21.23 31.55
C GLN A 488 11.91 21.56 30.33
N SER A 489 12.43 21.48 29.10
CA SER A 489 11.67 21.85 27.87
C SER A 489 10.56 20.86 27.50
N ARG A 490 10.56 19.67 28.05
CA ARG A 490 9.60 18.57 27.80
C ARG A 490 9.54 18.04 26.35
N GLU A 491 10.27 18.62 25.41
CA GLU A 491 10.32 18.22 24.00
C GLU A 491 11.72 17.73 23.64
N PRO A 492 11.84 16.64 22.86
CA PRO A 492 13.12 16.19 22.35
C PRO A 492 13.67 17.20 21.33
N VAL A 493 14.98 17.42 21.36
CA VAL A 493 15.64 18.37 20.48
C VAL A 493 16.90 17.77 19.88
N HIS A 494 17.28 18.26 18.71
CA HIS A 494 18.58 17.99 18.12
C HIS A 494 19.49 19.20 18.35
N LEU A 495 20.66 18.99 18.94
CA LEU A 495 21.62 20.05 19.21
C LEU A 495 23.02 19.62 18.78
N ARG A 496 23.74 20.57 18.22
CA ARG A 496 25.19 20.47 18.09
C ARG A 496 25.83 21.10 19.32
N ILE A 497 26.67 20.34 20.02
CA ILE A 497 27.27 20.75 21.26
C ILE A 497 28.78 20.67 21.12
N ASP A 498 29.45 21.79 21.40
CA ASP A 498 30.90 21.87 21.51
C ASP A 498 31.26 22.32 22.95
N GLY A 499 31.85 21.41 23.71
CA GLY A 499 32.06 21.60 25.12
C GLY A 499 30.77 21.83 25.90
N ALA A 500 30.62 22.99 26.53
CA ALA A 500 29.43 23.37 27.33
C ALA A 500 28.45 24.30 26.56
N ARG A 501 28.61 24.50 25.25
CA ARG A 501 27.85 25.48 24.46
C ARG A 501 27.17 24.83 23.23
N ILE A 502 26.05 25.39 22.82
CA ILE A 502 25.44 25.07 21.52
C ILE A 502 26.34 25.67 20.43
N SER A 503 26.59 24.89 19.40
CA SER A 503 27.45 25.27 18.28
C SER A 503 26.67 25.27 16.98
N ASP A 504 26.87 26.30 16.15
CA ASP A 504 26.35 26.40 14.79
C ASP A 504 27.31 25.76 13.75
N ASP A 505 28.50 25.29 14.20
CA ASP A 505 29.44 24.62 13.30
C ASP A 505 28.89 23.27 12.85
N PRO A 506 28.75 23.04 11.54
CA PRO A 506 28.31 21.74 10.97
C PRO A 506 29.22 20.57 11.34
N ARG A 507 30.45 20.82 11.76
CA ARG A 507 31.44 19.82 12.19
C ARG A 507 31.34 19.46 13.67
N ALA A 508 30.65 20.26 14.47
CA ALA A 508 30.43 19.96 15.87
C ALA A 508 29.60 18.70 16.06
N PRO A 509 29.87 17.90 17.11
CA PRO A 509 29.12 16.69 17.41
C PRO A 509 27.63 16.98 17.55
N HIS A 510 26.81 16.16 16.87
CA HIS A 510 25.36 16.30 16.81
C HIS A 510 24.70 15.27 17.71
N TYR A 511 23.78 15.72 18.56
CA TYR A 511 23.13 14.91 19.57
C TYR A 511 21.61 15.06 19.49
N ALA A 512 20.90 13.95 19.73
CA ALA A 512 19.51 13.96 20.11
C ALA A 512 19.41 13.96 21.63
N ILE A 513 18.68 14.92 22.20
CA ILE A 513 18.44 15.07 23.61
C ILE A 513 16.97 14.82 23.87
N VAL A 514 16.70 13.78 24.66
CA VAL A 514 15.34 13.37 25.02
C VAL A 514 15.11 13.64 26.49
N PRO A 515 14.30 14.65 26.86
CA PRO A 515 13.96 14.94 28.24
C PRO A 515 13.18 13.79 28.88
N MET A 516 13.59 13.40 30.08
CA MET A 516 12.86 12.40 30.88
C MET A 516 11.92 13.10 31.84
N ARG A 517 10.67 12.71 31.88
CA ARG A 517 9.64 13.33 32.73
C ARG A 517 9.78 12.80 34.17
N LEU A 518 10.48 13.54 35.02
CA LEU A 518 10.69 13.22 36.42
C LEU A 518 9.94 14.19 37.32
N PRO A 519 9.60 13.78 38.59
CA PRO A 519 9.08 14.70 39.61
C PRO A 519 10.11 15.79 39.98
N THR A 520 9.68 17.05 40.07
CA THR A 520 10.54 18.14 40.52
C THR A 520 10.92 17.93 41.98
N PRO A 521 12.18 18.22 42.38
CA PRO A 521 13.23 18.94 41.66
C PRO A 521 14.16 18.07 40.81
N ALA A 522 13.90 16.77 40.71
CA ALA A 522 14.70 15.84 39.90
C ALA A 522 14.62 16.17 38.40
N TRP A 523 15.70 15.88 37.68
CA TRP A 523 15.75 15.99 36.25
C TRP A 523 16.64 14.91 35.63
N ALA A 524 16.33 14.46 34.40
CA ALA A 524 17.24 13.64 33.63
C ALA A 524 16.98 13.84 32.13
N VAL A 525 18.00 13.52 31.33
CA VAL A 525 17.97 13.50 29.87
C VAL A 525 18.64 12.25 29.34
N LEU A 526 18.08 11.68 28.28
CA LEU A 526 18.73 10.67 27.47
C LEU A 526 19.42 11.37 26.29
N VAL A 527 20.71 11.13 26.10
CA VAL A 527 21.55 11.72 25.06
C VAL A 527 22.04 10.62 24.11
N LEU A 528 21.86 10.82 22.82
CA LEU A 528 22.32 9.91 21.78
C LEU A 528 23.10 10.66 20.70
N PRO A 529 24.19 10.06 20.15
CA PRO A 529 24.90 10.64 19.01
C PRO A 529 24.07 10.48 17.73
N VAL A 530 24.05 11.52 16.91
CA VAL A 530 23.33 11.52 15.62
C VAL A 530 24.35 11.58 14.49
N LYS A 531 24.34 10.57 13.61
CA LYS A 531 25.24 10.50 12.45
C LYS A 531 24.68 11.23 11.21
N ALA A 532 23.34 11.32 11.12
CA ALA A 532 22.67 11.97 10.00
C ALA A 532 22.66 13.49 10.15
N ALA A 533 22.90 14.22 9.07
CA ALA A 533 22.88 15.69 9.08
C ALA A 533 21.49 16.25 9.41
N GLU A 534 20.44 15.52 9.04
CA GLU A 534 19.02 15.88 9.22
C GLU A 534 18.46 15.52 10.62
N GLY A 535 19.23 14.82 11.46
CA GLY A 535 18.75 14.33 12.75
C GLY A 535 18.11 12.93 12.69
N LEU A 536 17.46 12.54 13.78
CA LEU A 536 16.63 11.34 13.84
C LEU A 536 15.24 11.65 13.27
N ALA A 537 14.59 10.63 12.69
CA ALA A 537 13.21 10.77 12.23
C ALA A 537 12.26 11.10 13.40
N VAL A 538 11.17 11.78 13.12
CA VAL A 538 10.17 12.16 14.13
C VAL A 538 9.61 10.93 14.84
N ASP A 539 9.39 9.84 14.11
CA ASP A 539 8.88 8.59 14.66
C ASP A 539 9.90 7.94 15.62
N ASP A 540 11.19 8.00 15.32
CA ASP A 540 12.26 7.51 16.19
C ASP A 540 12.36 8.33 17.48
N LEU A 541 12.21 9.65 17.39
CA LEU A 541 12.17 10.52 18.57
C LEU A 541 10.97 10.21 19.46
N HIS A 542 9.79 10.01 18.88
CA HIS A 542 8.60 9.59 19.64
C HIS A 542 8.80 8.22 20.30
N ALA A 543 9.45 7.29 19.60
CA ALA A 543 9.79 5.98 20.17
C ALA A 543 10.72 6.10 21.38
N LEU A 544 11.75 6.96 21.31
CA LEU A 544 12.68 7.21 22.41
C LEU A 544 11.98 7.84 23.62
N VAL A 545 11.11 8.83 23.40
CA VAL A 545 10.32 9.45 24.47
C VAL A 545 9.45 8.41 25.18
N GLU A 546 8.83 7.52 24.43
CA GLU A 546 7.97 6.48 24.99
C GLU A 546 8.77 5.43 25.77
N LEU A 547 9.93 4.98 25.26
CA LEU A 547 10.82 4.08 25.98
C LEU A 547 11.35 4.72 27.28
N ALA A 548 11.74 6.00 27.23
CA ALA A 548 12.18 6.75 28.41
C ALA A 548 11.04 6.82 29.45
N ARG A 549 9.81 7.08 29.03
CA ARG A 549 8.63 7.10 29.91
C ARG A 549 8.39 5.74 30.57
N ILE A 550 8.50 4.65 29.82
CA ILE A 550 8.35 3.29 30.36
C ILE A 550 9.42 3.02 31.42
N ALA A 551 10.68 3.36 31.14
CA ALA A 551 11.79 3.17 32.09
C ALA A 551 11.54 3.91 33.39
N VAL A 552 11.10 5.17 33.31
CA VAL A 552 10.78 6.01 34.51
C VAL A 552 9.63 5.38 35.29
N THR A 553 8.51 5.03 34.63
CA THR A 553 7.34 4.46 35.30
C THR A 553 7.68 3.17 36.04
N HIS A 554 8.38 2.23 35.41
CA HIS A 554 8.75 0.96 36.07
C HIS A 554 9.79 1.15 37.16
N ALA A 555 10.70 2.12 37.04
CA ALA A 555 11.63 2.46 38.13
C ALA A 555 10.90 3.02 39.35
N GLU A 556 9.92 3.92 39.15
CA GLU A 556 9.09 4.47 40.23
C GLU A 556 8.25 3.38 40.91
N GLU A 557 7.60 2.51 40.13
CA GLU A 557 6.82 1.39 40.66
C GLU A 557 7.66 0.42 41.48
N ALA A 558 8.84 0.07 40.97
CA ALA A 558 9.76 -0.82 41.68
C ALA A 558 10.28 -0.19 42.99
N HIS A 559 10.67 1.10 42.95
CA HIS A 559 11.13 1.84 44.13
C HIS A 559 10.00 1.94 45.16
N ALA A 560 8.80 2.34 44.77
CA ALA A 560 7.63 2.40 45.65
C ALA A 560 7.34 1.03 46.29
N SER A 561 7.46 -0.05 45.53
CA SER A 561 7.28 -1.42 46.05
C SER A 561 8.31 -1.77 47.11
N VAL A 562 9.57 -1.40 46.94
CA VAL A 562 10.62 -1.62 47.95
C VAL A 562 10.35 -0.79 49.18
N GLN A 563 9.93 0.47 49.05
CA GLN A 563 9.58 1.33 50.19
C GLN A 563 8.36 0.80 50.94
N LEU A 564 7.31 0.41 50.23
CA LEU A 564 6.14 -0.21 50.85
C LEU A 564 6.49 -1.49 51.61
N ARG A 565 7.38 -2.33 51.04
CA ARG A 565 7.87 -3.54 51.69
C ARG A 565 8.66 -3.23 52.94
N LYS A 566 9.57 -2.25 52.90
CA LYS A 566 10.30 -1.77 54.10
C LYS A 566 9.34 -1.33 55.22
N THR A 567 8.35 -0.51 54.89
CA THR A 567 7.35 -0.03 55.84
C THR A 567 6.45 -1.15 56.37
N ALA A 568 6.13 -2.15 55.54
CA ALA A 568 5.30 -3.29 55.91
C ALA A 568 6.05 -4.33 56.79
N GLU A 569 7.37 -4.45 56.65
CA GLU A 569 8.17 -5.48 57.32
C GLU A 569 8.92 -5.01 58.55
N TYR A 570 9.29 -3.72 58.61
CA TYR A 570 10.12 -3.17 59.68
C TYR A 570 9.38 -2.11 60.50
N ASP A 571 9.79 -1.98 61.79
CA ASP A 571 9.37 -0.89 62.64
C ASP A 571 10.12 0.39 62.27
N ALA A 572 9.36 1.46 61.97
CA ALA A 572 9.91 2.71 61.46
C ALA A 572 10.86 3.42 62.45
N LEU A 573 10.73 3.19 63.78
CA LEU A 573 11.55 3.83 64.78
C LEU A 573 12.86 3.10 64.98
N THR A 574 12.84 1.77 65.10
CA THR A 574 14.00 0.95 65.51
C THR A 574 14.70 0.24 64.36
N GLY A 575 14.09 0.18 63.18
CA GLY A 575 14.59 -0.57 62.02
C GLY A 575 14.69 -2.09 62.25
N SER A 576 14.08 -2.62 63.31
CA SER A 576 13.92 -4.06 63.55
C SER A 576 12.62 -4.54 62.91
N LEU A 577 12.40 -5.86 62.79
CA LEU A 577 11.11 -6.36 62.28
C LEU A 577 9.96 -5.83 63.15
N ASN A 578 8.87 -5.44 62.50
CA ASN A 578 7.63 -5.12 63.20
C ASN A 578 6.94 -6.40 63.72
N ARG A 579 6.00 -6.26 64.60
CA ARG A 579 5.28 -7.37 65.25
C ARG A 579 4.73 -8.39 64.21
N ARG A 580 4.11 -7.90 63.13
CA ARG A 580 3.51 -8.78 62.10
C ARG A 580 4.58 -9.63 61.39
N SER A 581 5.67 -9.04 60.98
CA SER A 581 6.77 -9.74 60.32
C SER A 581 7.49 -10.69 61.27
N LEU A 582 7.58 -10.29 62.52
CA LEU A 582 8.17 -11.12 63.56
C LEU A 582 7.33 -12.37 63.88
N ASP A 583 6.00 -12.24 63.94
CA ASP A 583 5.06 -13.37 64.09
C ASP A 583 5.17 -14.35 62.88
N GLN A 584 5.31 -13.83 61.67
CA GLN A 584 5.52 -14.64 60.47
C GLN A 584 6.92 -15.37 60.52
N ALA A 585 7.97 -14.65 60.96
CA ALA A 585 9.28 -15.24 61.08
C ALA A 585 9.29 -16.34 62.16
N LEU A 586 8.65 -16.09 63.31
CA LEU A 586 8.49 -17.08 64.38
C LEU A 586 7.74 -18.33 63.89
N ALA A 587 6.62 -18.17 63.17
CA ALA A 587 5.86 -19.30 62.62
C ALA A 587 6.68 -20.12 61.62
N ARG A 588 7.51 -19.45 60.83
CA ARG A 588 8.43 -20.13 59.89
C ARG A 588 9.53 -20.89 60.61
N GLU A 589 10.26 -20.23 61.53
CA GLU A 589 11.34 -20.86 62.28
C GLU A 589 10.80 -22.03 63.16
N PHE A 590 9.59 -21.90 63.69
CA PHE A 590 8.93 -22.93 64.46
C PHE A 590 8.67 -24.23 63.64
N LYS A 591 8.24 -24.08 62.38
CA LYS A 591 8.05 -25.19 61.44
C LYS A 591 9.36 -25.86 61.05
N LEU A 592 10.43 -25.10 60.93
CA LEU A 592 11.78 -25.62 60.56
C LEU A 592 12.51 -26.26 61.74
N ALA A 593 12.13 -25.89 62.96
CA ALA A 593 12.78 -26.42 64.15
C ALA A 593 12.52 -27.93 64.35
N LYS A 594 13.57 -28.66 64.74
CA LYS A 594 13.62 -30.09 65.04
C LYS A 594 14.48 -30.30 66.27
N PRO A 595 14.48 -31.51 66.89
CA PRO A 595 15.41 -31.80 67.99
C PRO A 595 16.90 -31.52 67.63
N SER A 596 17.26 -31.73 66.36
CA SER A 596 18.60 -31.43 65.82
C SER A 596 18.84 -29.97 65.50
N VAL A 597 17.79 -29.13 65.39
CA VAL A 597 17.83 -27.70 65.12
C VAL A 597 16.83 -27.02 66.08
N PRO A 598 17.23 -26.83 67.35
CA PRO A 598 16.34 -26.28 68.34
C PRO A 598 16.02 -24.82 68.06
N LEU A 599 14.89 -24.35 68.60
CA LEU A 599 14.48 -22.94 68.54
C LEU A 599 14.23 -22.41 69.93
N SER A 600 14.84 -21.30 70.26
CA SER A 600 14.55 -20.53 71.46
C SER A 600 14.07 -19.13 71.15
N VAL A 601 13.34 -18.56 72.07
CA VAL A 601 12.79 -17.20 71.97
C VAL A 601 13.15 -16.41 73.23
N LEU A 602 13.60 -15.17 73.00
CA LEU A 602 13.82 -14.21 74.09
C LEU A 602 12.77 -13.09 74.00
N PHE A 603 11.98 -12.94 75.02
CA PHE A 603 11.07 -11.79 75.18
C PHE A 603 11.76 -10.78 76.06
N ILE A 604 11.94 -9.56 75.57
CA ILE A 604 12.78 -8.51 76.16
C ILE A 604 11.93 -7.28 76.40
N ASP A 605 12.09 -6.65 77.55
CA ASP A 605 11.44 -5.40 77.90
C ASP A 605 12.46 -4.44 78.57
N ILE A 606 12.35 -3.17 78.28
CA ILE A 606 13.21 -2.12 78.80
C ILE A 606 12.68 -1.74 80.18
N ASP A 607 13.55 -1.96 81.19
CA ASP A 607 13.19 -1.67 82.57
C ASP A 607 12.98 -0.16 82.83
N TRP A 608 11.83 0.14 83.44
CA TRP A 608 11.45 1.49 83.82
C TRP A 608 11.32 2.48 82.68
N PHE A 609 11.02 2.02 81.44
CA PHE A 609 10.98 2.85 80.23
C PHE A 609 9.96 4.00 80.34
N LYS A 610 8.81 3.77 81.00
CA LYS A 610 7.85 4.84 81.28
C LYS A 610 8.46 6.00 82.05
N ARG A 611 9.30 5.69 83.07
CA ARG A 611 9.99 6.73 83.84
C ARG A 611 10.92 7.60 83.00
N ILE A 612 11.59 6.97 82.00
CA ILE A 612 12.47 7.71 81.09
C ILE A 612 11.62 8.68 80.24
N ASN A 613 10.46 8.23 79.73
CA ASN A 613 9.55 9.13 79.05
C ASN A 613 9.00 10.23 79.87
N ASP A 614 8.66 9.97 81.14
CA ASP A 614 8.08 10.93 82.04
C ASP A 614 9.12 11.98 82.49
N GLU A 615 10.42 11.58 82.66
CA GLU A 615 11.49 12.45 83.10
C GLU A 615 12.19 13.23 81.96
N HIS A 616 12.30 12.63 80.76
CA HIS A 616 13.12 13.17 79.67
C HIS A 616 12.35 13.43 78.38
N GLY A 617 11.02 13.11 78.37
CA GLY A 617 10.15 13.28 77.21
C GLY A 617 10.20 12.15 76.18
N HIS A 618 9.16 12.06 75.37
CA HIS A 618 9.02 10.98 74.34
C HIS A 618 10.17 10.95 73.33
N ALA A 619 10.76 12.10 72.97
CA ALA A 619 11.90 12.16 72.04
C ALA A 619 13.14 11.43 72.59
N CYS A 620 13.33 11.50 73.94
CA CYS A 620 14.36 10.72 74.64
C CYS A 620 14.04 9.23 74.61
N GLY A 621 12.80 8.86 74.88
CA GLY A 621 12.35 7.48 74.80
C GLY A 621 12.56 6.86 73.40
N ASP A 622 12.17 7.61 72.38
CA ASP A 622 12.41 7.20 70.98
C ASP A 622 13.91 7.01 70.66
N HIS A 623 14.77 7.88 71.18
CA HIS A 623 16.21 7.72 71.05
C HIS A 623 16.73 6.48 71.82
N CYS A 624 16.19 6.21 72.99
CA CYS A 624 16.51 5.00 73.77
C CYS A 624 16.09 3.74 73.04
N LEU A 625 14.89 3.69 72.47
CA LEU A 625 14.43 2.55 71.69
C LEU A 625 15.34 2.22 70.47
N ARG A 626 15.77 3.26 69.74
CA ARG A 626 16.76 3.11 68.66
C ARG A 626 18.09 2.56 69.12
N SER A 627 18.58 3.10 70.25
CA SER A 627 19.84 2.69 70.82
C SER A 627 19.80 1.26 71.36
N VAL A 628 18.69 0.85 72.03
CA VAL A 628 18.46 -0.53 72.46
C VAL A 628 18.47 -1.48 71.28
N ALA A 629 17.69 -1.18 70.24
CA ALA A 629 17.68 -2.01 69.05
C ALA A 629 19.06 -2.18 68.41
N THR A 630 19.88 -1.10 68.39
CA THR A 630 21.23 -1.15 67.87
C THR A 630 22.16 -2.00 68.73
N ILE A 631 22.10 -1.85 70.06
CA ILE A 631 22.90 -2.62 71.00
C ILE A 631 22.52 -4.13 70.90
N LEU A 632 21.24 -4.44 70.93
CA LEU A 632 20.77 -5.81 70.80
C LEU A 632 21.24 -6.46 69.49
N ARG A 633 21.13 -5.72 68.39
CA ARG A 633 21.51 -6.20 67.04
C ARG A 633 23.01 -6.49 66.93
N ALA A 634 23.84 -5.65 67.55
CA ALA A 634 25.31 -5.84 67.54
C ALA A 634 25.76 -7.14 68.24
N GLU A 635 24.97 -7.65 69.16
CA GLU A 635 25.24 -8.84 69.93
C GLU A 635 24.63 -10.14 69.28
N LEU A 636 23.85 -10.01 68.21
CA LEU A 636 23.15 -11.09 67.54
C LEU A 636 23.88 -11.50 66.24
N ARG A 637 23.72 -12.74 65.85
CA ARG A 637 24.27 -13.28 64.59
C ARG A 637 23.34 -12.89 63.44
N PRO A 638 23.83 -12.93 62.20
CA PRO A 638 22.95 -12.69 61.02
C PRO A 638 21.77 -13.64 60.89
N THR A 639 21.85 -14.85 61.50
CA THR A 639 20.79 -15.84 61.53
C THR A 639 19.74 -15.58 62.61
N ASP A 640 20.08 -14.77 63.61
CA ASP A 640 19.16 -14.46 64.71
C ASP A 640 18.23 -13.31 64.25
N THR A 641 16.97 -13.37 64.66
CA THR A 641 15.99 -12.37 64.25
C THR A 641 15.60 -11.48 65.41
N LEU A 642 15.75 -10.17 65.25
CA LEU A 642 15.31 -9.16 66.20
C LEU A 642 14.09 -8.41 65.66
N GLY A 643 13.04 -8.28 66.46
CA GLY A 643 11.88 -7.45 66.13
C GLY A 643 11.36 -6.70 67.34
N ARG A 644 10.63 -5.59 67.09
CA ARG A 644 9.92 -4.84 68.10
C ARG A 644 8.50 -5.40 68.20
N TYR A 645 8.16 -5.95 69.36
CA TYR A 645 6.89 -6.65 69.59
C TYR A 645 5.79 -5.71 70.10
N GLY A 646 6.18 -4.75 70.94
CA GLY A 646 5.26 -3.75 71.54
C GLY A 646 5.95 -2.38 71.70
N GLY A 647 5.41 -1.50 72.54
CA GLY A 647 5.96 -0.17 72.75
C GLY A 647 7.45 -0.15 73.18
N GLU A 648 7.78 -0.89 74.25
CA GLU A 648 9.14 -1.03 74.80
C GLU A 648 9.64 -2.47 74.77
N GLU A 649 8.88 -3.34 74.08
CA GLU A 649 9.12 -4.77 74.07
C GLU A 649 9.79 -5.23 72.73
N PHE A 650 10.80 -6.05 72.88
CA PHE A 650 11.50 -6.69 71.77
C PHE A 650 11.43 -8.19 71.86
N LEU A 651 11.43 -8.87 70.73
CA LEU A 651 11.47 -10.30 70.62
C LEU A 651 12.66 -10.72 69.78
N VAL A 652 13.45 -11.69 70.30
CA VAL A 652 14.56 -12.31 69.56
C VAL A 652 14.26 -13.77 69.32
N LEU A 653 14.42 -14.21 68.08
CA LEU A 653 14.35 -15.60 67.68
C LEU A 653 15.75 -16.15 67.49
N LEU A 654 16.06 -17.28 68.12
CA LEU A 654 17.35 -17.95 68.12
C LEU A 654 17.24 -19.34 67.48
N PRO A 655 17.25 -19.44 66.16
CA PRO A 655 17.24 -20.77 65.51
C PRO A 655 18.56 -21.49 65.73
N GLY A 656 18.50 -22.81 65.93
CA GLY A 656 19.68 -23.63 66.20
C GLY A 656 20.26 -23.52 67.58
N HIS A 657 19.61 -22.81 68.53
CA HIS A 657 20.06 -22.68 69.91
C HIS A 657 19.09 -23.38 70.86
N ASP A 658 19.63 -24.25 71.68
CA ASP A 658 18.93 -24.86 72.79
C ASP A 658 18.79 -23.89 73.98
N ALA A 659 18.14 -24.34 75.02
CA ALA A 659 17.93 -23.53 76.22
C ALA A 659 19.25 -23.06 76.90
N ALA A 660 20.30 -23.89 76.93
CA ALA A 660 21.55 -23.59 77.57
C ALA A 660 22.34 -22.53 76.77
N ALA A 661 22.44 -22.70 75.46
CA ALA A 661 23.10 -21.75 74.56
C ALA A 661 22.36 -20.40 74.53
N SER A 662 21.03 -20.42 74.50
CA SER A 662 20.18 -19.22 74.47
C SER A 662 20.25 -18.43 75.76
N ARG A 663 20.43 -19.07 76.90
CA ARG A 663 20.65 -18.41 78.19
C ARG A 663 21.96 -17.61 78.19
N VAL A 664 23.03 -18.12 77.58
CA VAL A 664 24.28 -17.41 77.44
C VAL A 664 24.13 -16.14 76.59
N ILE A 665 23.36 -16.28 75.48
CA ILE A 665 23.06 -15.13 74.60
C ILE A 665 22.24 -14.10 75.35
N ALA A 666 21.17 -14.53 76.01
CA ALA A 666 20.31 -13.63 76.80
C ALA A 666 21.09 -12.85 77.87
N GLU A 667 21.99 -13.54 78.62
CA GLU A 667 22.81 -12.85 79.61
C GLU A 667 23.85 -11.91 78.99
N ARG A 668 24.38 -12.21 77.83
CA ARG A 668 25.23 -11.34 77.04
C ARG A 668 24.49 -10.05 76.61
N LEU A 669 23.26 -10.19 76.08
CA LEU A 669 22.38 -9.06 75.70
C LEU A 669 22.09 -8.19 76.93
N ARG A 670 21.72 -8.78 78.05
CA ARG A 670 21.47 -8.09 79.30
C ARG A 670 22.69 -7.29 79.74
N GLN A 671 23.87 -7.90 79.81
CA GLN A 671 25.13 -7.28 80.21
C GLN A 671 25.55 -6.18 79.21
N ALA A 672 25.36 -6.36 77.91
CA ALA A 672 25.65 -5.33 76.93
C ALA A 672 24.79 -4.08 77.14
N MET A 673 23.51 -4.29 77.45
CA MET A 673 22.63 -3.16 77.81
C MET A 673 23.09 -2.46 79.13
N GLU A 674 23.33 -3.23 80.15
CA GLU A 674 23.72 -2.69 81.43
C GLU A 674 25.03 -1.92 81.38
N ARG A 675 25.98 -2.24 80.52
CA ARG A 675 27.30 -1.62 80.38
C ARG A 675 27.36 -0.44 79.41
N THR A 676 26.38 -0.36 78.48
CA THR A 676 26.42 0.60 77.39
C THR A 676 25.62 1.88 77.79
N PRO A 677 26.23 3.01 78.07
CA PRO A 677 25.51 4.25 78.33
C PRO A 677 24.89 4.77 77.04
N ILE A 678 23.63 5.26 77.12
CA ILE A 678 22.96 5.97 76.01
C ILE A 678 23.09 7.47 76.27
N GLU A 679 23.70 8.17 75.33
CA GLU A 679 23.90 9.62 75.49
C GLU A 679 22.69 10.39 74.93
N TRP A 680 22.10 11.27 75.73
CA TRP A 680 21.03 12.14 75.35
C TRP A 680 21.25 13.56 75.85
N ASN A 681 21.40 14.53 74.94
CA ASN A 681 21.65 15.95 75.32
C ASN A 681 22.71 16.15 76.37
N GLY A 682 23.84 15.41 76.30
CA GLY A 682 24.93 15.48 77.24
C GLY A 682 24.70 14.70 78.54
N THR A 683 23.55 14.06 78.73
CA THR A 683 23.24 13.19 79.87
C THR A 683 23.46 11.74 79.50
N ARG A 684 24.18 11.01 80.40
CA ARG A 684 24.35 9.55 80.23
C ARG A 684 23.25 8.81 80.97
N LEU A 685 22.44 8.09 80.18
CA LEU A 685 21.34 7.22 80.63
C LEU A 685 21.85 5.78 80.72
N MET A 686 21.70 5.14 81.88
CA MET A 686 21.97 3.71 82.06
C MET A 686 20.64 2.96 82.02
N LEU A 687 20.43 2.12 81.02
CA LEU A 687 19.25 1.33 80.89
C LEU A 687 19.54 -0.14 81.16
N THR A 688 18.58 -0.81 81.74
CA THR A 688 18.59 -2.26 81.87
C THR A 688 17.44 -2.92 81.22
N ILE A 689 17.53 -4.17 80.91
CA ILE A 689 16.47 -4.96 80.27
C ILE A 689 16.16 -6.21 81.11
N SER A 690 14.94 -6.55 81.19
CA SER A 690 14.48 -7.85 81.66
C SER A 690 14.23 -8.78 80.49
N ILE A 691 14.65 -10.03 80.62
CA ILE A 691 14.55 -11.02 79.55
C ILE A 691 13.84 -12.27 80.05
N GLY A 692 12.75 -12.67 79.38
CA GLY A 692 12.13 -13.95 79.54
C GLY A 692 12.52 -14.87 78.40
N MET A 693 12.98 -16.05 78.68
CA MET A 693 13.46 -17.01 77.70
C MET A 693 12.64 -18.29 77.75
N ALA A 694 12.31 -18.83 76.58
CA ALA A 694 11.71 -20.15 76.41
C ALA A 694 12.36 -20.88 75.23
N ALA A 695 12.49 -22.20 75.35
CA ALA A 695 12.86 -23.05 74.22
C ALA A 695 11.66 -23.86 73.75
N ARG A 696 11.58 -24.18 72.47
CA ARG A 696 10.59 -25.04 71.86
C ARG A 696 10.63 -26.42 72.48
N ARG A 697 9.46 -26.99 72.74
CA ARG A 697 9.25 -28.36 73.28
C ARG A 697 8.64 -29.26 72.19
N ASP A 698 8.87 -30.57 72.29
CA ASP A 698 8.30 -31.55 71.33
C ASP A 698 6.77 -31.62 71.36
N GLY A 699 6.14 -31.19 72.45
CA GLY A 699 4.68 -31.12 72.60
C GLY A 699 4.05 -29.81 72.13
N ASP A 700 4.80 -28.81 71.69
CA ASP A 700 4.25 -27.54 71.16
C ASP A 700 3.67 -27.76 69.75
N GLY A 701 2.33 -27.58 69.63
CA GLY A 701 1.63 -27.72 68.35
C GLY A 701 1.90 -26.56 67.36
N ASP A 702 2.09 -25.38 67.93
CA ASP A 702 2.45 -24.14 67.21
C ASP A 702 3.32 -23.24 68.07
N ALA A 703 3.67 -22.03 67.55
CA ALA A 703 4.55 -21.08 68.21
C ALA A 703 3.90 -20.36 69.44
N THR A 704 2.60 -20.42 69.64
CA THR A 704 1.86 -19.70 70.67
C THR A 704 2.31 -20.12 72.09
N PRO A 705 2.33 -21.44 72.43
CA PRO A 705 2.79 -21.86 73.77
C PRO A 705 4.23 -21.49 74.08
N LEU A 706 5.09 -21.49 73.04
CA LEU A 706 6.47 -21.06 73.17
C LEU A 706 6.59 -19.59 73.59
N LEU A 707 5.84 -18.75 72.86
CA LEU A 707 5.80 -17.29 73.14
C LEU A 707 5.18 -16.97 74.49
N GLU A 708 4.08 -17.65 74.89
CA GLU A 708 3.49 -17.48 76.18
C GLU A 708 4.42 -17.88 77.32
N ARG A 709 5.22 -18.91 77.18
CA ARG A 709 6.23 -19.30 78.20
C ARG A 709 7.32 -18.24 78.32
N ALA A 710 7.78 -17.65 77.22
CA ALA A 710 8.75 -16.57 77.21
C ALA A 710 8.21 -15.30 77.89
N ASP A 711 6.96 -14.97 77.65
CA ASP A 711 6.27 -13.83 78.29
C ASP A 711 6.09 -14.04 79.78
N LYS A 712 5.63 -15.21 80.19
CA LYS A 712 5.55 -15.57 81.65
C LYS A 712 6.92 -15.47 82.32
N ALA A 713 7.99 -15.93 81.66
CA ALA A 713 9.36 -15.80 82.14
C ALA A 713 9.82 -14.33 82.25
N LEU A 714 9.45 -13.50 81.29
CA LEU A 714 9.70 -12.05 81.32
C LEU A 714 8.99 -11.41 82.51
N TYR A 715 7.74 -11.75 82.70
CA TYR A 715 6.96 -11.27 83.87
C TYR A 715 7.61 -11.68 85.20
N ALA A 716 8.17 -12.90 85.30
CA ALA A 716 8.92 -13.34 86.47
C ALA A 716 10.22 -12.47 86.64
N ALA A 717 10.97 -12.22 85.55
CA ALA A 717 12.18 -11.35 85.61
C ALA A 717 11.85 -9.96 86.11
N LYS A 718 10.74 -9.33 85.73
CA LYS A 718 10.27 -8.06 86.21
C LYS A 718 9.91 -8.06 87.70
N ARG A 719 9.22 -9.13 88.13
CA ARG A 719 8.84 -9.26 89.59
C ARG A 719 10.00 -9.57 90.53
N GLU A 720 10.95 -10.33 90.07
CA GLU A 720 12.12 -10.68 90.94
C GLU A 720 13.16 -9.60 91.09
N GLY A 721 12.93 -8.42 90.52
CA GLY A 721 13.81 -7.22 90.71
C GLY A 721 14.45 -6.68 89.43
N ARG A 722 13.97 -7.11 88.23
CA ARG A 722 14.43 -6.60 86.91
C ARG A 722 15.88 -6.90 86.60
N ASN A 723 16.40 -6.37 85.47
CA ASN A 723 17.79 -6.52 85.04
C ASN A 723 18.34 -7.97 85.18
N ARG A 724 17.53 -8.91 84.69
CA ARG A 724 17.86 -10.35 84.75
C ARG A 724 17.29 -11.17 83.66
N VAL A 725 17.75 -12.37 83.49
CA VAL A 725 17.25 -13.36 82.61
C VAL A 725 16.46 -14.43 83.42
N CYS A 726 15.19 -14.63 83.15
CA CYS A 726 14.42 -15.75 83.67
C CYS A 726 14.13 -16.73 82.56
N VAL A 727 14.34 -18.02 82.88
CA VAL A 727 14.13 -19.15 81.96
C VAL A 727 12.82 -19.83 82.29
N ALA A 728 11.94 -20.01 81.34
CA ALA A 728 10.72 -20.75 81.52
C ALA A 728 11.05 -22.22 81.96
N PRO A 729 10.53 -22.69 83.14
CA PRO A 729 10.87 -24.03 83.64
C PRO A 729 10.52 -25.13 82.59
N ALA A 730 11.34 -26.16 82.59
CA ALA A 730 11.18 -27.28 81.63
C ALA A 730 9.86 -28.00 81.75
N ASN A 731 9.19 -27.93 82.94
CA ASN A 731 7.93 -28.54 83.24
C ASN A 731 6.97 -27.54 83.90
N PHE A 732 6.06 -26.96 83.15
CA PHE A 732 4.77 -26.46 83.61
C PHE A 732 3.70 -27.30 82.97
N ILE A 733 3.08 -28.17 83.70
CA ILE A 733 1.79 -28.78 83.43
C ILE A 733 0.72 -27.71 83.58
#